data_c805e9928c15a01a354e95a8e1c6e794
#
_entry.id   c805e9928c15a01a354e95a8e1c6e794
#
_cell.length_a   1.000
_cell.length_b   1.000
_cell.length_c   1.000
_cell.angle_alpha   90.00
_cell.angle_beta   90.00
_cell.angle_gamma   90.00
#
_symmetry.space_group_name_H-M   'P 1'
#
loop_
_entity.id
_entity.type
_entity.pdbx_description
1 polymer ?
#
loop_
_entity_poly.entity_id
_entity_poly.type
_entity_poly.pdbx_seq_one_letter_code
_entity_poly.pdbx_strand_id
1 'polypeptide(L)'
;MNYGRKKASQKQKKITSKSTMQGKRVGVRLFKAFLLCLVVIAVAGAIGAGVFAKRIIDNAPEVTPESVKPQGYATSVYADDGTTQIQELVTSGSNRVYKTIDEIPKDLQHAFVAIEDERFYDHNGIDLQGIARAAVVGLTSGNFSEGASTLTQQLIKNNVFPEFVNEDTFYERLERKLQEQYLALQIEKQMSKNEILEAYLNTINLGQSTLGVQSASERYFGKDVSELTLSECAVIAGITQNPTLYDPVTNPEENAKRREKVLGNMLDQGYIDQAAYDEAMADDVYSRIQTVNTTMAADTSYSYFVDALIEQVMENLQTQLGYTETQAYNAVYSGGLSIYSTQNLAMQQICDEEMNNDANYPGLKEYGLDYALTVTRADGTVENYSSGHIKQYVQNTYGDDQGLLYSSEEEARAMIEEWKSTIAQEGDTYNEVVNITPQPQASVTIMDQANGQIKAMVGGRGAKNTSLSLNRAYTGSTRQPGSTFKILASYAPAIDTGAASLATIIKDEPYTLSSGQVLRNANNRYSGNRTVRDAITWSVNVCAVKLSDQIGQQLGYDYCENFGISTLVDREERNGAVFTDLTQTLALGGLTDGVYNYELCAAYATIANGGVYNEPMLYTKVLDHDGNVLLDGTGESRTVLKESTAAVLTSAMEDVVNSGTGTACRISNMPVAGKTGTTSDNKDLWFCGYTPYYTCAVWGGYDDNKECSYDTNFRFRLWQSIMSRVHSGLQTKDFTMPSTVQQQSVCSVTGLLPGSGCPTTTELIGVDVTTKRCDGNHGGLSSGTDTETDSGTTTDDGSTDANTGNTGNTGNTGNTGDTGNTGGGNTGGGNTGGGGNTGGGGETGGGGETGGGGETGGGGETGGGGETGGGGETGGGDTGGTG
;
A
#
# COMPACT_ATOMS: atom_id res chain seq x y z
N MET A 1 65.58 10.11 -40.05
CA MET A 1 66.43 9.08 -40.63
C MET A 1 66.85 9.45 -42.00
N ASN A 2 68.14 9.53 -42.23
CA ASN A 2 68.76 9.99 -43.52
C ASN A 2 68.88 8.77 -44.44
N TYR A 3 67.97 8.53 -45.29
CA TYR A 3 68.12 7.46 -46.31
C TYR A 3 69.03 7.92 -47.40
N GLY A 4 70.21 7.26 -47.52
CA GLY A 4 71.12 7.52 -48.66
C GLY A 4 70.38 7.45 -50.00
N ARG A 5 70.83 8.23 -51.04
CA ARG A 5 70.16 8.39 -52.35
C ARG A 5 69.75 7.06 -52.99
N LYS A 6 70.55 6.00 -52.85
CA LYS A 6 70.20 4.67 -53.42
C LYS A 6 68.97 4.07 -52.73
N LYS A 7 68.84 4.11 -51.38
CA LYS A 7 67.70 3.54 -50.64
C LYS A 7 66.45 4.39 -50.91
N ALA A 8 66.59 5.69 -51.01
CA ALA A 8 65.47 6.57 -51.33
C ALA A 8 64.92 6.28 -52.76
N SER A 9 65.81 6.17 -53.75
CA SER A 9 65.45 5.79 -55.13
C SER A 9 64.83 4.39 -55.24
N GLN A 10 65.38 3.43 -54.49
CA GLN A 10 64.78 2.04 -54.42
C GLN A 10 63.40 2.09 -53.82
N LYS A 11 63.19 2.84 -52.75
CA LYS A 11 61.92 2.97 -52.09
C LYS A 11 60.90 3.70 -53.03
N GLN A 12 61.35 4.71 -53.70
CA GLN A 12 60.57 5.41 -54.70
C GLN A 12 60.15 4.53 -55.87
N LYS A 13 61.08 3.76 -56.43
CA LYS A 13 60.77 2.76 -57.49
C LYS A 13 59.77 1.71 -57.00
N LYS A 14 59.91 1.27 -55.77
CA LYS A 14 59.00 0.24 -55.20
C LYS A 14 57.60 0.84 -55.02
N ILE A 15 57.49 2.10 -54.58
CA ILE A 15 56.20 2.78 -54.36
C ILE A 15 55.53 3.11 -55.75
N THR A 16 56.32 3.41 -56.78
CA THR A 16 55.82 3.77 -58.12
C THR A 16 55.74 2.58 -59.06
N SER A 17 56.06 1.34 -58.59
CA SER A 17 55.99 0.19 -59.47
C SER A 17 54.55 -0.04 -59.95
N LYS A 18 54.49 -0.54 -61.22
CA LYS A 18 53.15 -0.71 -61.86
C LYS A 18 52.20 -1.59 -61.05
N SER A 19 52.70 -2.61 -60.34
CA SER A 19 51.95 -3.47 -59.49
C SER A 19 51.47 -2.81 -58.20
N THR A 20 52.33 -1.98 -57.56
CA THR A 20 52.02 -1.25 -56.35
C THR A 20 50.97 -0.15 -56.68
N MET A 21 51.09 0.50 -57.80
CA MET A 21 50.14 1.53 -58.24
C MET A 21 48.79 0.90 -58.66
N GLN A 22 48.83 -0.28 -59.26
CA GLN A 22 47.59 -1.04 -59.54
C GLN A 22 46.91 -1.48 -58.23
N GLY A 23 47.68 -2.04 -57.29
CA GLY A 23 47.12 -2.44 -56.00
C GLY A 23 46.45 -1.24 -55.25
N LYS A 24 47.12 -0.05 -55.26
CA LYS A 24 46.50 1.14 -54.67
C LYS A 24 45.24 1.60 -55.41
N ARG A 25 45.25 1.51 -56.75
CA ARG A 25 44.03 1.83 -57.57
C ARG A 25 42.88 0.85 -57.29
N VAL A 26 43.18 -0.42 -57.13
CA VAL A 26 42.20 -1.45 -56.75
C VAL A 26 41.67 -1.19 -55.31
N GLY A 27 42.61 -0.92 -54.36
CA GLY A 27 42.21 -0.64 -52.98
C GLY A 27 41.32 0.60 -52.90
N VAL A 28 41.65 1.68 -53.64
CA VAL A 28 40.80 2.88 -53.65
C VAL A 28 39.43 2.60 -54.33
N ARG A 29 39.39 1.74 -55.32
CA ARG A 29 38.12 1.35 -55.95
C ARG A 29 37.27 0.50 -55.00
N LEU A 30 37.87 -0.42 -54.29
CA LEU A 30 37.17 -1.25 -53.30
C LEU A 30 36.67 -0.38 -52.14
N PHE A 31 37.50 0.56 -51.65
CA PHE A 31 37.07 1.48 -50.60
C PHE A 31 35.89 2.39 -51.09
N LYS A 32 35.94 2.89 -52.32
CA LYS A 32 34.80 3.65 -52.87
C LYS A 32 33.56 2.80 -53.06
N ALA A 33 33.73 1.55 -53.49
CA ALA A 33 32.62 0.59 -53.59
C ALA A 33 32.02 0.29 -52.21
N PHE A 34 32.85 0.11 -51.21
CA PHE A 34 32.40 -0.10 -49.81
C PHE A 34 31.63 1.10 -49.27
N LEU A 35 32.16 2.33 -49.52
CA LEU A 35 31.43 3.55 -49.13
C LEU A 35 30.10 3.69 -49.87
N LEU A 36 30.08 3.33 -51.16
CA LEU A 36 28.84 3.35 -51.95
C LEU A 36 27.82 2.34 -51.39
N CYS A 37 28.28 1.13 -51.03
CA CYS A 37 27.42 0.14 -50.39
C CYS A 37 26.88 0.65 -49.06
N LEU A 38 27.71 1.28 -48.21
CA LEU A 38 27.24 1.87 -46.97
C LEU A 38 26.19 2.95 -47.20
N VAL A 39 26.38 3.81 -48.18
CA VAL A 39 25.39 4.84 -48.56
C VAL A 39 24.08 4.20 -49.06
N VAL A 40 24.16 3.16 -49.89
CA VAL A 40 22.97 2.44 -50.38
C VAL A 40 22.22 1.76 -49.23
N ILE A 41 22.96 1.14 -48.28
CA ILE A 41 22.36 0.53 -47.09
C ILE A 41 21.70 1.60 -46.23
N ALA A 42 22.36 2.73 -46.03
CA ALA A 42 21.81 3.85 -45.26
C ALA A 42 20.53 4.42 -45.91
N VAL A 43 20.53 4.58 -47.22
CA VAL A 43 19.37 5.06 -47.97
C VAL A 43 18.21 4.05 -47.93
N ALA A 44 18.53 2.77 -48.12
CA ALA A 44 17.52 1.72 -48.04
C ALA A 44 16.94 1.61 -46.60
N GLY A 45 17.79 1.75 -45.59
CA GLY A 45 17.37 1.81 -44.16
C GLY A 45 16.49 3.04 -43.90
N ALA A 46 16.85 4.21 -44.44
CA ALA A 46 16.05 5.42 -44.28
C ALA A 46 14.68 5.30 -44.99
N ILE A 47 14.63 4.68 -46.15
CA ILE A 47 13.37 4.42 -46.85
C ILE A 47 12.52 3.43 -46.04
N GLY A 48 13.14 2.37 -45.52
CA GLY A 48 12.42 1.39 -44.66
C GLY A 48 11.85 2.03 -43.42
N ALA A 49 12.64 2.83 -42.72
CA ALA A 49 12.22 3.59 -41.56
C ALA A 49 11.10 4.59 -41.91
N GLY A 50 11.16 5.23 -43.07
CA GLY A 50 10.11 6.16 -43.50
C GLY A 50 8.77 5.47 -43.81
N VAL A 51 8.83 4.26 -44.43
CA VAL A 51 7.62 3.46 -44.69
C VAL A 51 7.03 2.94 -43.36
N PHE A 52 7.89 2.55 -42.46
CA PHE A 52 7.52 2.11 -41.14
C PHE A 52 6.84 3.23 -40.33
N ALA A 53 7.49 4.37 -40.23
CA ALA A 53 6.91 5.54 -39.54
C ALA A 53 5.59 5.97 -40.17
N LYS A 54 5.49 5.93 -41.52
CA LYS A 54 4.24 6.27 -42.18
C LYS A 54 3.10 5.33 -41.80
N ARG A 55 3.37 4.03 -41.71
CA ARG A 55 2.35 3.06 -41.31
C ARG A 55 1.84 3.33 -39.86
N ILE A 56 2.72 3.70 -38.97
CA ILE A 56 2.37 4.08 -37.60
C ILE A 56 1.50 5.33 -37.59
N ILE A 57 1.90 6.34 -38.34
CA ILE A 57 1.17 7.62 -38.43
C ILE A 57 -0.21 7.45 -39.06
N ASP A 58 -0.34 6.56 -40.05
CA ASP A 58 -1.63 6.30 -40.69
C ASP A 58 -2.66 5.68 -39.74
N ASN A 59 -2.20 5.11 -38.59
CA ASN A 59 -3.02 4.53 -37.53
C ASN A 59 -3.20 5.48 -36.33
N ALA A 60 -2.62 6.67 -36.33
CA ALA A 60 -2.75 7.60 -35.22
C ALA A 60 -4.20 8.12 -35.09
N PRO A 61 -4.71 8.29 -33.86
CA PRO A 61 -6.04 8.84 -33.67
C PRO A 61 -6.15 10.28 -34.20
N GLU A 62 -7.36 10.77 -34.32
CA GLU A 62 -7.64 12.13 -34.78
C GLU A 62 -7.54 13.04 -33.54
N VAL A 63 -6.77 14.12 -33.67
CA VAL A 63 -6.62 15.10 -32.58
C VAL A 63 -7.27 16.42 -32.97
N THR A 64 -8.11 16.94 -32.09
CA THR A 64 -8.75 18.25 -32.16
C THR A 64 -8.43 19.10 -30.93
N PRO A 65 -8.63 20.41 -30.95
CA PRO A 65 -8.51 21.23 -29.74
C PRO A 65 -9.40 20.76 -28.59
N GLU A 66 -10.53 20.15 -28.89
CA GLU A 66 -11.45 19.59 -27.90
C GLU A 66 -10.86 18.35 -27.24
N SER A 67 -10.21 17.47 -28.00
CA SER A 67 -9.65 16.21 -27.46
C SER A 67 -8.47 16.43 -26.52
N VAL A 68 -7.85 17.59 -26.51
CA VAL A 68 -6.75 17.94 -25.59
C VAL A 68 -7.19 18.84 -24.46
N LYS A 69 -8.44 19.32 -24.45
CA LYS A 69 -9.03 20.02 -23.31
C LYS A 69 -9.59 19.03 -22.31
N PRO A 70 -9.61 19.38 -21.01
CA PRO A 70 -10.22 18.52 -20.01
C PRO A 70 -11.67 18.22 -20.36
N GLN A 71 -11.97 16.98 -20.69
CA GLN A 71 -13.34 16.49 -20.88
C GLN A 71 -13.79 15.96 -19.52
N GLY A 72 -14.82 16.53 -18.95
CA GLY A 72 -15.34 16.10 -17.64
C GLY A 72 -16.50 15.15 -17.81
N TYR A 73 -16.25 13.88 -18.03
CA TYR A 73 -17.30 12.86 -17.90
C TYR A 73 -17.29 12.30 -16.48
N ALA A 74 -18.44 12.26 -15.84
CA ALA A 74 -18.57 11.68 -14.52
C ALA A 74 -18.41 10.16 -14.60
N THR A 75 -17.62 9.59 -13.71
CA THR A 75 -17.52 8.14 -13.56
C THR A 75 -18.64 7.63 -12.66
N SER A 76 -19.31 6.59 -13.07
CA SER A 76 -20.40 5.97 -12.31
C SER A 76 -19.92 4.67 -11.65
N VAL A 77 -20.20 4.52 -10.37
CA VAL A 77 -19.95 3.29 -9.60
C VAL A 77 -21.27 2.57 -9.35
N TYR A 78 -21.34 1.30 -9.72
CA TYR A 78 -22.51 0.47 -9.56
C TYR A 78 -22.29 -0.61 -8.48
N ALA A 79 -23.36 -0.99 -7.79
CA ALA A 79 -23.37 -2.09 -6.81
C ALA A 79 -23.20 -3.46 -7.51
N ASP A 80 -23.15 -4.54 -6.70
CA ASP A 80 -23.00 -5.92 -7.20
C ASP A 80 -24.19 -6.42 -8.02
N ASP A 81 -25.33 -5.74 -7.98
CA ASP A 81 -26.46 -6.00 -8.85
C ASP A 81 -26.26 -5.50 -10.30
N GLY A 82 -25.22 -4.73 -10.53
CA GLY A 82 -24.81 -4.18 -11.82
C GLY A 82 -25.74 -3.10 -12.36
N THR A 83 -26.69 -2.61 -11.57
CA THR A 83 -27.71 -1.63 -12.00
C THR A 83 -27.90 -0.48 -11.04
N THR A 84 -27.75 -0.69 -9.75
CA THR A 84 -27.90 0.37 -8.75
C THR A 84 -26.64 1.21 -8.69
N GLN A 85 -26.72 2.46 -9.11
CA GLN A 85 -25.61 3.41 -8.97
C GLN A 85 -25.46 3.81 -7.51
N ILE A 86 -24.28 3.57 -6.94
CA ILE A 86 -23.99 3.85 -5.53
C ILE A 86 -23.22 5.15 -5.35
N GLN A 87 -22.47 5.56 -6.37
CA GLN A 87 -21.70 6.78 -6.34
C GLN A 87 -21.49 7.33 -7.76
N GLU A 88 -21.40 8.63 -7.85
CA GLU A 88 -20.92 9.32 -9.03
C GLU A 88 -19.63 10.03 -8.64
N LEU A 89 -18.53 9.65 -9.29
CA LEU A 89 -17.25 10.29 -9.08
C LEU A 89 -17.18 11.46 -10.05
N VAL A 90 -17.42 12.61 -9.52
CA VAL A 90 -17.34 13.84 -10.29
C VAL A 90 -16.11 14.63 -9.88
N THR A 91 -15.61 15.36 -10.82
CA THR A 91 -14.50 16.29 -10.63
C THR A 91 -14.83 17.45 -9.66
N SER A 92 -16.03 17.47 -9.07
CA SER A 92 -16.43 18.57 -8.17
C SER A 92 -15.67 18.63 -6.85
N GLY A 93 -15.03 17.55 -6.46
CA GLY A 93 -14.05 17.58 -5.38
C GLY A 93 -12.63 17.88 -5.89
N SER A 94 -12.37 17.80 -7.15
CA SER A 94 -11.22 18.42 -7.77
C SER A 94 -11.65 19.83 -8.14
N ASN A 95 -11.21 20.80 -7.41
CA ASN A 95 -11.31 22.20 -7.71
C ASN A 95 -10.63 22.49 -9.06
N ARG A 96 -11.21 22.04 -10.17
CA ARG A 96 -10.80 22.54 -11.46
C ARG A 96 -11.44 23.89 -11.67
N VAL A 97 -10.88 24.89 -11.05
CA VAL A 97 -11.16 26.26 -11.45
C VAL A 97 -10.31 26.51 -12.68
N TYR A 98 -10.93 26.42 -13.86
CA TYR A 98 -10.24 26.70 -15.10
C TYR A 98 -9.80 28.17 -15.11
N LYS A 99 -8.53 28.40 -15.37
CA LYS A 99 -7.94 29.74 -15.49
C LYS A 99 -7.47 29.96 -16.91
N THR A 100 -7.88 31.10 -17.47
CA THR A 100 -7.32 31.50 -18.75
C THR A 100 -5.86 31.87 -18.62
N ILE A 101 -5.11 31.81 -19.73
CA ILE A 101 -3.68 32.09 -19.68
C ILE A 101 -3.35 33.48 -19.15
N ASP A 102 -4.27 34.45 -19.32
CA ASP A 102 -4.09 35.81 -18.83
C ASP A 102 -4.31 35.93 -17.30
N GLU A 103 -4.99 34.99 -16.69
CA GLU A 103 -5.18 34.93 -15.22
C GLU A 103 -4.03 34.20 -14.51
N ILE A 104 -3.22 33.44 -15.26
CA ILE A 104 -2.07 32.69 -14.71
C ILE A 104 -0.83 33.59 -14.75
N PRO A 105 -0.13 33.78 -13.62
CA PRO A 105 1.07 34.61 -13.56
C PRO A 105 2.12 34.19 -14.60
N LYS A 106 2.78 35.18 -15.19
CA LYS A 106 3.86 34.92 -16.16
C LYS A 106 5.01 34.12 -15.56
N ASP A 107 5.31 34.32 -14.29
CA ASP A 107 6.36 33.58 -13.60
C ASP A 107 6.02 32.10 -13.53
N LEU A 108 4.75 31.74 -13.29
CA LEU A 108 4.31 30.35 -13.30
C LEU A 108 4.36 29.75 -14.70
N GLN A 109 3.88 30.49 -15.71
CA GLN A 109 3.98 30.06 -17.12
C GLN A 109 5.45 29.78 -17.50
N HIS A 110 6.35 30.67 -17.14
CA HIS A 110 7.78 30.56 -17.43
C HIS A 110 8.44 29.45 -16.62
N ALA A 111 8.04 29.21 -15.38
CA ALA A 111 8.56 28.15 -14.55
C ALA A 111 8.31 26.76 -15.16
N PHE A 112 7.08 26.52 -15.64
CA PHE A 112 6.74 25.28 -16.35
C PHE A 112 7.50 25.13 -17.67
N VAL A 113 7.55 26.20 -18.47
CA VAL A 113 8.31 26.19 -19.72
C VAL A 113 9.79 25.94 -19.45
N ALA A 114 10.36 26.61 -18.46
CA ALA A 114 11.79 26.49 -18.15
C ALA A 114 12.20 25.09 -17.69
N ILE A 115 11.33 24.37 -16.97
CA ILE A 115 11.68 23.06 -16.43
C ILE A 115 11.31 21.92 -17.37
N GLU A 116 10.24 22.05 -18.15
CA GLU A 116 9.70 20.98 -18.97
C GLU A 116 10.07 21.10 -20.46
N ASP A 117 10.12 22.34 -21.01
CA ASP A 117 10.26 22.56 -22.45
C ASP A 117 10.91 23.92 -22.78
N GLU A 118 12.22 24.02 -22.55
CA GLU A 118 13.02 25.24 -22.68
C GLU A 118 12.78 26.03 -23.97
N ARG A 119 12.48 25.36 -25.06
CA ARG A 119 12.27 25.96 -26.41
C ARG A 119 10.82 25.89 -26.87
N PHE A 120 9.88 25.80 -25.92
CA PHE A 120 8.44 25.66 -26.21
C PHE A 120 7.93 26.64 -27.26
N TYR A 121 8.35 27.90 -27.19
CA TYR A 121 7.91 28.96 -28.12
C TYR A 121 8.61 28.92 -29.48
N ASP A 122 9.72 28.14 -29.61
CA ASP A 122 10.56 28.13 -30.83
C ASP A 122 10.23 26.95 -31.75
N HIS A 123 9.69 25.86 -31.24
CA HIS A 123 9.40 24.67 -32.05
C HIS A 123 7.89 24.51 -32.30
N ASN A 124 7.55 23.61 -33.22
CA ASN A 124 6.16 23.34 -33.63
C ASN A 124 5.73 21.96 -33.12
N GLY A 125 5.75 21.74 -31.82
CA GLY A 125 5.33 20.50 -31.18
C GLY A 125 6.44 19.45 -30.96
N ILE A 126 7.57 19.58 -31.70
CA ILE A 126 8.73 18.68 -31.55
C ILE A 126 10.00 19.51 -31.38
N ASP A 127 10.74 19.30 -30.32
CA ASP A 127 12.05 19.89 -30.12
C ASP A 127 13.17 18.98 -30.66
N LEU A 128 13.56 19.23 -31.94
CA LEU A 128 14.63 18.45 -32.55
C LEU A 128 16.00 18.68 -31.90
N GLN A 129 16.25 19.83 -31.26
CA GLN A 129 17.51 20.12 -30.58
C GLN A 129 17.56 19.35 -29.25
N GLY A 130 16.45 19.30 -28.50
CA GLY A 130 16.32 18.53 -27.28
C GLY A 130 16.49 17.03 -27.53
N ILE A 131 15.86 16.50 -28.58
CA ILE A 131 16.05 15.09 -28.99
C ILE A 131 17.52 14.80 -29.32
N ALA A 132 18.18 15.70 -30.07
CA ALA A 132 19.58 15.53 -30.43
C ALA A 132 20.49 15.59 -29.17
N ARG A 133 20.22 16.51 -28.24
CA ARG A 133 20.93 16.62 -26.97
C ARG A 133 20.77 15.34 -26.16
N ALA A 134 19.55 14.90 -25.93
CA ALA A 134 19.25 13.69 -25.14
C ALA A 134 19.91 12.44 -25.76
N ALA A 135 19.92 12.34 -27.10
CA ALA A 135 20.59 11.25 -27.79
C ALA A 135 22.11 11.27 -27.57
N VAL A 136 22.74 12.45 -27.62
CA VAL A 136 24.20 12.59 -27.37
C VAL A 136 24.52 12.27 -25.91
N VAL A 137 23.77 12.78 -24.96
CA VAL A 137 23.96 12.50 -23.54
C VAL A 137 23.76 11.02 -23.27
N GLY A 138 22.69 10.42 -23.77
CA GLY A 138 22.43 8.99 -23.61
C GLY A 138 23.55 8.10 -24.16
N LEU A 139 24.09 8.46 -25.34
CA LEU A 139 25.19 7.72 -25.97
C LEU A 139 26.53 7.90 -25.23
N THR A 140 26.75 9.07 -24.60
CA THR A 140 28.03 9.37 -23.95
C THR A 140 28.07 8.93 -22.48
N SER A 141 26.95 9.01 -21.79
CA SER A 141 26.81 8.62 -20.36
C SER A 141 26.35 7.18 -20.16
N GLY A 142 25.78 6.56 -21.18
CA GLY A 142 25.10 5.27 -21.08
C GLY A 142 23.74 5.34 -20.38
N ASN A 143 23.27 6.55 -20.08
CA ASN A 143 22.02 6.78 -19.38
C ASN A 143 21.08 7.64 -20.23
N PHE A 144 19.94 7.09 -20.63
CA PHE A 144 18.92 7.73 -21.46
C PHE A 144 17.79 8.35 -20.62
N SER A 145 18.10 8.84 -19.42
CA SER A 145 17.13 9.45 -18.52
C SER A 145 16.78 10.91 -18.83
N GLU A 146 17.47 11.55 -19.76
CA GLU A 146 17.17 12.92 -20.14
C GLU A 146 15.87 13.00 -20.95
N GLY A 147 14.88 13.74 -20.46
CA GLY A 147 13.62 13.99 -21.15
C GLY A 147 13.81 14.87 -22.38
N ALA A 148 13.13 14.54 -23.45
CA ALA A 148 13.07 15.33 -24.66
C ALA A 148 11.62 15.47 -25.18
N SER A 149 10.63 15.21 -24.33
CA SER A 149 9.21 15.40 -24.66
C SER A 149 8.82 16.86 -24.43
N THR A 150 8.12 17.43 -25.39
CA THR A 150 7.62 18.82 -25.30
C THR A 150 6.35 18.89 -24.45
N LEU A 151 5.97 20.08 -23.98
CA LEU A 151 4.68 20.34 -23.32
C LEU A 151 3.50 19.88 -24.18
N THR A 152 3.57 20.12 -25.49
CA THR A 152 2.55 19.69 -26.46
C THR A 152 2.44 18.16 -26.50
N GLN A 153 3.56 17.43 -26.47
CA GLN A 153 3.57 15.98 -26.43
C GLN A 153 3.03 15.45 -25.11
N GLN A 154 3.34 16.11 -23.99
CA GLN A 154 2.81 15.73 -22.68
C GLN A 154 1.29 15.96 -22.59
N LEU A 155 0.79 17.09 -23.13
CA LEU A 155 -0.63 17.38 -23.21
C LEU A 155 -1.38 16.30 -23.99
N ILE A 156 -0.85 15.92 -25.16
CA ILE A 156 -1.42 14.84 -25.98
C ILE A 156 -1.35 13.51 -25.25
N LYS A 157 -0.21 13.18 -24.68
CA LYS A 157 -0.03 11.94 -23.91
C LYS A 157 -1.08 11.82 -22.82
N ASN A 158 -1.33 12.88 -22.08
CA ASN A 158 -2.21 12.85 -20.92
C ASN A 158 -3.70 12.85 -21.25
N ASN A 159 -4.09 13.33 -22.46
CA ASN A 159 -5.50 13.53 -22.80
C ASN A 159 -5.97 12.73 -24.02
N VAL A 160 -5.08 12.29 -24.92
CA VAL A 160 -5.45 11.63 -26.18
C VAL A 160 -5.09 10.14 -26.18
N PHE A 161 -4.12 9.74 -25.36
CA PHE A 161 -3.69 8.34 -25.24
C PHE A 161 -3.91 7.80 -23.83
N PRO A 162 -5.12 7.67 -23.36
CA PRO A 162 -5.35 7.04 -22.04
C PRO A 162 -5.02 5.55 -22.04
N GLU A 163 -5.02 4.89 -23.19
CA GLU A 163 -4.97 3.44 -23.28
C GLU A 163 -3.61 2.82 -23.67
N PHE A 164 -2.57 3.58 -23.86
CA PHE A 164 -1.31 3.05 -24.44
C PHE A 164 -0.41 2.34 -23.48
N VAL A 165 -0.98 1.70 -22.59
CA VAL A 165 -0.31 1.26 -21.41
C VAL A 165 0.12 -0.21 -21.43
N ASN A 166 -0.44 -1.01 -22.27
CA ASN A 166 0.02 -2.38 -22.53
C ASN A 166 1.24 -2.41 -23.46
N GLU A 167 2.17 -1.50 -23.23
CA GLU A 167 3.40 -1.44 -24.03
C GLU A 167 4.49 -2.31 -23.42
N ASP A 168 4.33 -3.60 -23.51
CA ASP A 168 5.35 -4.56 -23.09
C ASP A 168 6.57 -4.51 -23.98
N THR A 169 6.42 -4.07 -25.21
CA THR A 169 7.47 -4.15 -26.19
C THR A 169 8.10 -2.78 -26.50
N PHE A 170 9.37 -2.81 -26.87
CA PHE A 170 10.05 -1.61 -27.42
C PHE A 170 9.34 -1.06 -28.67
N TYR A 171 8.65 -1.93 -29.41
CA TYR A 171 7.94 -1.55 -30.62
C TYR A 171 6.75 -0.62 -30.28
N GLU A 172 5.96 -1.00 -29.33
CA GLU A 172 4.76 -0.24 -28.93
C GLU A 172 5.14 1.14 -28.37
N ARG A 173 6.16 1.18 -27.50
CA ARG A 173 6.69 2.44 -26.99
C ARG A 173 7.19 3.36 -28.11
N LEU A 174 7.79 2.78 -29.15
CA LEU A 174 8.24 3.54 -30.31
C LEU A 174 7.06 3.99 -31.18
N GLU A 175 6.05 3.14 -31.35
CA GLU A 175 4.82 3.44 -32.10
C GLU A 175 4.11 4.65 -31.49
N ARG A 176 3.81 4.59 -30.23
CA ARG A 176 3.20 5.69 -29.51
C ARG A 176 4.05 6.97 -29.62
N LYS A 177 5.33 6.88 -29.36
CA LYS A 177 6.19 8.08 -29.36
C LYS A 177 6.23 8.77 -30.74
N LEU A 178 6.09 8.01 -31.81
CA LEU A 178 5.96 8.53 -33.17
C LEU A 178 4.56 9.14 -33.39
N GLN A 179 3.51 8.54 -32.83
CA GLN A 179 2.16 9.11 -32.90
C GLN A 179 2.06 10.40 -32.08
N GLU A 180 2.57 10.45 -30.85
CA GLU A 180 2.65 11.68 -30.04
C GLU A 180 3.30 12.83 -30.83
N GLN A 181 4.46 12.55 -31.42
CA GLN A 181 5.18 13.55 -32.23
C GLN A 181 4.36 14.03 -33.44
N TYR A 182 3.70 13.08 -34.12
CA TYR A 182 2.86 13.44 -35.26
C TYR A 182 1.65 14.28 -34.83
N LEU A 183 0.97 13.89 -33.78
CA LEU A 183 -0.21 14.58 -33.26
C LEU A 183 0.17 15.95 -32.67
N ALA A 184 1.36 16.08 -32.05
CA ALA A 184 1.88 17.37 -31.62
C ALA A 184 2.03 18.35 -32.79
N LEU A 185 2.50 17.87 -33.93
CA LEU A 185 2.58 18.68 -35.16
C LEU A 185 1.19 19.02 -35.73
N GLN A 186 0.14 18.26 -35.47
CA GLN A 186 -1.21 18.55 -35.93
C GLN A 186 -1.92 19.54 -35.01
N ILE A 187 -1.80 19.37 -33.68
CA ILE A 187 -2.47 20.25 -32.73
C ILE A 187 -1.85 21.66 -32.75
N GLU A 188 -0.55 21.77 -32.92
CA GLU A 188 0.13 23.06 -33.07
C GLU A 188 -0.25 23.84 -34.33
N LYS A 189 -0.98 23.23 -35.28
CA LYS A 189 -1.56 23.91 -36.41
C LYS A 189 -2.94 24.46 -36.11
N GLN A 190 -3.57 23.98 -35.06
CA GLN A 190 -4.97 24.25 -34.71
C GLN A 190 -5.05 25.15 -33.47
N MET A 191 -4.04 25.11 -32.62
CA MET A 191 -3.97 25.86 -31.37
C MET A 191 -2.70 26.71 -31.34
N SER A 192 -2.78 27.89 -30.73
CA SER A 192 -1.62 28.72 -30.45
C SER A 192 -0.83 28.17 -29.25
N LYS A 193 0.42 28.60 -29.10
CA LYS A 193 1.24 28.25 -27.95
C LYS A 193 0.59 28.59 -26.61
N ASN A 194 -0.12 29.73 -26.55
CA ASN A 194 -0.83 30.13 -25.35
C ASN A 194 -2.00 29.18 -25.04
N GLU A 195 -2.76 28.77 -26.04
CA GLU A 195 -3.87 27.83 -25.84
C GLU A 195 -3.37 26.44 -25.45
N ILE A 196 -2.24 25.99 -25.97
CA ILE A 196 -1.60 24.72 -25.58
C ILE A 196 -1.11 24.78 -24.12
N LEU A 197 -0.43 25.87 -23.75
CA LEU A 197 0.06 26.08 -22.39
C LEU A 197 -1.10 26.21 -21.40
N GLU A 198 -2.16 26.93 -21.79
CA GLU A 198 -3.39 27.07 -20.99
C GLU A 198 -4.02 25.68 -20.71
N ALA A 199 -4.18 24.88 -21.75
CA ALA A 199 -4.73 23.53 -21.62
C ALA A 199 -3.84 22.65 -20.73
N TYR A 200 -2.52 22.72 -20.88
CA TYR A 200 -1.56 21.98 -20.06
C TYR A 200 -1.64 22.39 -18.60
N LEU A 201 -1.59 23.68 -18.30
CA LEU A 201 -1.59 24.20 -16.92
C LEU A 201 -2.92 23.94 -16.18
N ASN A 202 -4.00 23.72 -16.92
CA ASN A 202 -5.30 23.37 -16.34
C ASN A 202 -5.53 21.86 -16.23
N THR A 203 -4.61 21.00 -16.72
CA THR A 203 -4.82 19.54 -16.73
C THR A 203 -3.76 18.75 -16.00
N ILE A 204 -2.60 19.34 -15.74
CA ILE A 204 -1.48 18.63 -15.12
C ILE A 204 -1.80 18.24 -13.67
N ASN A 205 -1.45 17.00 -13.30
CA ASN A 205 -1.49 16.55 -11.90
C ASN A 205 -0.32 17.15 -11.12
N LEU A 206 -0.63 17.78 -10.01
CA LEU A 206 0.31 18.48 -9.15
C LEU A 206 0.31 17.91 -7.71
N GLY A 207 -0.03 16.64 -7.58
CA GLY A 207 -0.02 15.94 -6.28
C GLY A 207 -1.23 16.27 -5.41
N GLN A 208 -1.38 15.58 -4.27
CA GLN A 208 -2.44 15.84 -3.29
C GLN A 208 -3.86 15.94 -3.90
N SER A 209 -4.12 15.13 -4.92
CA SER A 209 -5.39 15.13 -5.68
C SER A 209 -5.70 16.46 -6.37
N THR A 210 -4.71 17.26 -6.72
CA THR A 210 -4.91 18.54 -7.43
C THR A 210 -4.64 18.43 -8.91
N LEU A 211 -5.61 18.84 -9.71
CA LEU A 211 -5.48 18.98 -11.15
C LEU A 211 -5.49 20.45 -11.57
N GLY A 212 -4.43 20.87 -12.23
CA GLY A 212 -4.24 22.24 -12.68
C GLY A 212 -3.71 23.19 -11.60
N VAL A 213 -3.18 24.30 -12.09
CA VAL A 213 -2.41 25.25 -11.27
C VAL A 213 -3.24 26.04 -10.25
N GLN A 214 -4.52 26.28 -10.50
CA GLN A 214 -5.39 26.95 -9.53
C GLN A 214 -5.61 26.07 -8.31
N SER A 215 -5.97 24.81 -8.53
CA SER A 215 -6.16 23.85 -7.44
C SER A 215 -4.88 23.64 -6.64
N ALA A 216 -3.72 23.62 -7.30
CA ALA A 216 -2.45 23.52 -6.63
C ALA A 216 -2.13 24.76 -5.80
N SER A 217 -2.44 25.96 -6.31
CA SER A 217 -2.28 27.22 -5.57
C SER A 217 -3.12 27.24 -4.30
N GLU A 218 -4.39 26.86 -4.43
CA GLU A 218 -5.29 26.79 -3.27
C GLU A 218 -4.84 25.71 -2.28
N ARG A 219 -4.45 24.55 -2.78
CA ARG A 219 -4.02 23.42 -1.94
C ARG A 219 -2.78 23.73 -1.12
N TYR A 220 -1.77 24.27 -1.77
CA TYR A 220 -0.46 24.45 -1.13
C TYR A 220 -0.29 25.80 -0.44
N PHE A 221 -0.94 26.85 -0.95
CA PHE A 221 -0.74 28.22 -0.47
C PHE A 221 -2.03 28.93 -0.06
N GLY A 222 -3.20 28.32 -0.23
CA GLY A 222 -4.50 28.86 0.22
C GLY A 222 -4.92 30.14 -0.49
N LYS A 223 -4.49 30.36 -1.74
CA LYS A 223 -4.76 31.59 -2.46
C LYS A 223 -4.97 31.39 -3.95
N ASP A 224 -5.53 32.39 -4.61
CA ASP A 224 -5.71 32.38 -6.05
C ASP A 224 -4.35 32.29 -6.77
N VAL A 225 -4.33 31.60 -7.92
CA VAL A 225 -3.10 31.42 -8.69
C VAL A 225 -2.46 32.73 -9.11
N SER A 226 -3.26 33.77 -9.33
CA SER A 226 -2.77 35.12 -9.69
C SER A 226 -1.95 35.81 -8.60
N GLU A 227 -2.02 35.30 -7.37
CA GLU A 227 -1.33 35.89 -6.20
C GLU A 227 -0.03 35.16 -5.86
N LEU A 228 0.37 34.16 -6.63
CA LEU A 228 1.59 33.38 -6.38
C LEU A 228 2.85 34.24 -6.58
N THR A 229 3.79 34.11 -5.65
CA THR A 229 5.14 34.68 -5.81
C THR A 229 6.00 33.82 -6.72
N LEU A 230 7.12 34.35 -7.22
CA LEU A 230 8.07 33.59 -8.05
C LEU A 230 8.54 32.29 -7.36
N SER A 231 8.80 32.35 -6.07
CA SER A 231 9.24 31.22 -5.25
C SER A 231 8.17 30.12 -5.21
N GLU A 232 6.91 30.49 -5.02
CA GLU A 232 5.77 29.56 -4.99
C GLU A 232 5.47 28.98 -6.37
N CYS A 233 5.61 29.79 -7.41
CA CYS A 233 5.52 29.31 -8.81
C CYS A 233 6.54 28.20 -9.08
N ALA A 234 7.77 28.38 -8.58
CA ALA A 234 8.83 27.39 -8.74
C ALA A 234 8.60 26.10 -7.92
N VAL A 235 7.97 26.19 -6.75
CA VAL A 235 7.53 25.02 -5.96
C VAL A 235 6.52 24.21 -6.77
N ILE A 236 5.45 24.86 -7.26
CA ILE A 236 4.38 24.18 -8.00
C ILE A 236 4.93 23.57 -9.30
N ALA A 237 5.74 24.31 -10.08
CA ALA A 237 6.35 23.77 -11.30
C ALA A 237 7.31 22.62 -11.01
N GLY A 238 7.88 22.55 -9.81
CA GLY A 238 8.77 21.48 -9.38
C GLY A 238 8.08 20.12 -9.24
N ILE A 239 6.77 20.08 -9.08
CA ILE A 239 6.02 18.84 -8.81
C ILE A 239 5.89 17.95 -10.05
N THR A 240 5.86 18.52 -11.24
CA THR A 240 5.42 17.94 -12.51
C THR A 240 5.96 16.56 -12.87
N GLN A 241 7.24 16.31 -12.64
CA GLN A 241 7.91 15.10 -13.12
C GLN A 241 7.48 13.84 -12.37
N ASN A 242 7.23 13.97 -11.08
CA ASN A 242 6.77 12.89 -10.21
C ASN A 242 6.04 13.51 -9.02
N PRO A 243 4.70 13.63 -9.09
CA PRO A 243 3.90 14.30 -8.08
C PRO A 243 4.08 13.74 -6.66
N THR A 244 4.27 12.44 -6.54
CA THR A 244 4.50 11.80 -5.24
C THR A 244 5.88 12.12 -4.67
N LEU A 245 6.93 12.02 -5.50
CA LEU A 245 8.31 12.27 -5.05
C LEU A 245 8.59 13.74 -4.74
N TYR A 246 7.99 14.63 -5.52
CA TYR A 246 8.20 16.08 -5.38
C TYR A 246 7.03 16.80 -4.71
N ASP A 247 6.22 16.09 -3.94
CA ASP A 247 5.16 16.67 -3.14
C ASP A 247 5.75 17.59 -2.06
N PRO A 248 5.42 18.88 -2.06
CA PRO A 248 6.02 19.82 -1.12
C PRO A 248 5.53 19.66 0.34
N VAL A 249 4.46 18.90 0.56
CA VAL A 249 3.94 18.59 1.91
C VAL A 249 4.65 17.38 2.51
N THR A 250 4.75 16.29 1.75
CA THR A 250 5.31 15.03 2.24
C THR A 250 6.82 14.91 2.01
N ASN A 251 7.35 15.56 0.97
CA ASN A 251 8.75 15.48 0.56
C ASN A 251 9.35 16.88 0.30
N PRO A 252 9.29 17.83 1.25
CA PRO A 252 9.71 19.21 1.03
C PRO A 252 11.18 19.35 0.61
N GLU A 253 12.06 18.48 1.09
CA GLU A 253 13.48 18.51 0.73
C GLU A 253 13.72 18.15 -0.75
N GLU A 254 13.00 17.19 -1.30
CA GLU A 254 13.13 16.79 -2.70
C GLU A 254 12.48 17.85 -3.61
N ASN A 255 11.35 18.41 -3.20
CA ASN A 255 10.76 19.55 -3.91
C ASN A 255 11.71 20.76 -3.89
N ALA A 256 12.39 21.05 -2.77
CA ALA A 256 13.33 22.16 -2.69
C ALA A 256 14.50 22.01 -3.67
N LYS A 257 15.03 20.80 -3.85
CA LYS A 257 16.06 20.53 -4.87
C LYS A 257 15.50 20.78 -6.27
N ARG A 258 14.25 20.44 -6.49
CA ARG A 258 13.60 20.62 -7.79
C ARG A 258 13.27 22.10 -8.05
N ARG A 259 12.80 22.83 -7.03
CA ARG A 259 12.57 24.28 -7.06
C ARG A 259 13.85 25.05 -7.44
N GLU A 260 14.98 24.72 -6.80
CA GLU A 260 16.28 25.31 -7.16
C GLU A 260 16.59 25.12 -8.66
N LYS A 261 16.31 23.92 -9.18
CA LYS A 261 16.52 23.63 -10.59
C LYS A 261 15.57 24.44 -11.48
N VAL A 262 14.31 24.63 -11.08
CA VAL A 262 13.36 25.48 -11.81
C VAL A 262 13.86 26.91 -11.89
N LEU A 263 14.21 27.52 -10.76
CA LEU A 263 14.72 28.89 -10.68
C LEU A 263 16.03 29.05 -11.45
N GLY A 264 16.93 28.07 -11.35
CA GLY A 264 18.16 28.07 -12.14
C GLY A 264 17.92 28.05 -13.65
N ASN A 265 16.97 27.21 -14.11
CA ASN A 265 16.59 27.18 -15.51
C ASN A 265 15.94 28.50 -15.97
N MET A 266 15.10 29.11 -15.13
CA MET A 266 14.48 30.42 -15.42
C MET A 266 15.54 31.52 -15.57
N LEU A 267 16.58 31.52 -14.73
CA LEU A 267 17.70 32.45 -14.80
C LEU A 267 18.52 32.20 -16.08
N ASP A 268 18.91 30.97 -16.35
CA ASP A 268 19.73 30.60 -17.51
C ASP A 268 19.02 30.93 -18.83
N GLN A 269 17.69 30.81 -18.87
CA GLN A 269 16.85 31.12 -20.02
C GLN A 269 16.44 32.61 -20.10
N GLY A 270 16.78 33.38 -19.07
CA GLY A 270 16.55 34.84 -19.06
C GLY A 270 15.12 35.26 -18.77
N TYR A 271 14.32 34.36 -18.16
CA TYR A 271 12.98 34.73 -17.69
C TYR A 271 13.04 35.57 -16.41
N ILE A 272 14.07 35.40 -15.59
CA ILE A 272 14.32 36.18 -14.38
C ILE A 272 15.78 36.66 -14.40
N ASP A 273 16.09 37.72 -13.65
CA ASP A 273 17.43 38.18 -13.44
C ASP A 273 18.03 37.59 -12.16
N GLN A 274 19.33 37.84 -11.93
CA GLN A 274 20.05 37.33 -10.77
C GLN A 274 19.45 37.82 -9.45
N ALA A 275 18.91 39.02 -9.40
CA ALA A 275 18.34 39.57 -8.19
C ALA A 275 17.03 38.84 -7.81
N ALA A 276 16.17 38.57 -8.78
CA ALA A 276 14.95 37.81 -8.57
C ALA A 276 15.25 36.35 -8.19
N TYR A 277 16.29 35.77 -8.80
CA TYR A 277 16.76 34.43 -8.41
C TYR A 277 17.23 34.40 -6.95
N ASP A 278 18.11 35.33 -6.56
CA ASP A 278 18.66 35.38 -5.20
C ASP A 278 17.55 35.65 -4.17
N GLU A 279 16.58 36.48 -4.49
CA GLU A 279 15.41 36.76 -3.64
C GLU A 279 14.56 35.51 -3.46
N ALA A 280 14.21 34.87 -4.58
CA ALA A 280 13.41 33.64 -4.54
C ALA A 280 14.12 32.50 -3.80
N MET A 281 15.44 32.36 -3.98
CA MET A 281 16.24 31.33 -3.26
C MET A 281 16.35 31.61 -1.75
N ALA A 282 16.31 32.88 -1.35
CA ALA A 282 16.37 33.27 0.05
C ALA A 282 15.00 33.16 0.75
N ASP A 283 13.93 33.01 -0.01
CA ASP A 283 12.58 32.93 0.51
C ASP A 283 12.31 31.57 1.19
N ASP A 284 11.83 31.62 2.42
CA ASP A 284 11.42 30.43 3.20
C ASP A 284 10.01 29.97 2.80
N VAL A 285 9.86 29.61 1.52
CA VAL A 285 8.55 29.26 0.93
C VAL A 285 7.91 28.03 1.57
N TYR A 286 8.70 27.08 2.07
CA TYR A 286 8.19 25.84 2.67
C TYR A 286 7.50 26.06 4.02
N SER A 287 7.81 27.16 4.72
CA SER A 287 7.08 27.54 5.94
C SER A 287 5.64 27.95 5.66
N ARG A 288 5.34 28.34 4.42
CA ARG A 288 3.99 28.79 4.01
C ARG A 288 3.13 27.67 3.43
N ILE A 289 3.66 26.48 3.29
CA ILE A 289 2.88 25.36 2.71
C ILE A 289 1.86 24.87 3.73
N GLN A 290 0.61 24.83 3.32
CA GLN A 290 -0.49 24.39 4.15
C GLN A 290 -0.50 22.87 4.27
N THR A 291 -0.50 22.35 5.49
CA THR A 291 -0.64 20.91 5.75
C THR A 291 -2.10 20.48 5.74
N VAL A 292 -3.00 21.37 6.05
CA VAL A 292 -4.45 21.09 6.03
C VAL A 292 -4.98 21.11 4.60
N ASN A 293 -5.64 20.04 4.20
CA ASN A 293 -6.31 19.96 2.92
C ASN A 293 -7.81 20.20 3.08
N THR A 294 -8.28 21.43 2.85
CA THR A 294 -9.70 21.79 2.90
C THR A 294 -10.40 21.68 1.56
N THR A 295 -9.67 21.51 0.48
CA THR A 295 -10.27 21.35 -0.85
C THR A 295 -11.03 20.03 -1.00
N MET A 296 -10.72 19.05 -0.13
CA MET A 296 -11.40 17.76 -0.05
C MET A 296 -12.64 17.76 0.88
N ALA A 297 -12.89 18.84 1.59
CA ALA A 297 -13.99 18.96 2.56
C ALA A 297 -15.32 19.36 1.90
N ALA A 298 -15.56 18.98 0.68
CA ALA A 298 -16.78 19.36 0.00
C ALA A 298 -17.85 18.27 0.10
N ASP A 299 -19.04 18.63 -0.19
CA ASP A 299 -20.37 18.05 0.04
C ASP A 299 -20.62 16.55 -0.22
N THR A 300 -19.62 15.74 -0.59
CA THR A 300 -19.80 14.32 -0.86
C THR A 300 -18.65 13.48 -0.29
N SER A 301 -18.78 13.04 0.95
CA SER A 301 -17.89 12.04 1.51
C SER A 301 -18.20 10.67 0.93
N TYR A 302 -17.24 10.05 0.25
CA TYR A 302 -17.36 8.66 -0.22
C TYR A 302 -17.34 7.68 0.96
N SER A 303 -18.00 6.53 0.81
CA SER A 303 -17.92 5.46 1.81
C SER A 303 -16.49 4.87 1.87
N TYR A 304 -16.16 4.16 2.96
CA TYR A 304 -14.87 3.43 3.06
C TYR A 304 -14.67 2.41 1.94
N PHE A 305 -15.76 1.79 1.50
CA PHE A 305 -15.72 0.85 0.38
C PHE A 305 -15.36 1.57 -0.94
N VAL A 306 -15.99 2.71 -1.19
CA VAL A 306 -15.74 3.48 -2.44
C VAL A 306 -14.33 4.07 -2.45
N ASP A 307 -13.81 4.53 -1.30
CA ASP A 307 -12.42 4.98 -1.21
C ASP A 307 -11.44 3.84 -1.58
N ALA A 308 -11.63 2.66 -0.98
CA ALA A 308 -10.81 1.49 -1.28
C ALA A 308 -10.95 1.03 -2.75
N LEU A 309 -12.16 1.10 -3.30
CA LEU A 309 -12.43 0.79 -4.71
C LEU A 309 -11.68 1.72 -5.66
N ILE A 310 -11.70 3.02 -5.39
CA ILE A 310 -10.95 4.01 -6.17
C ILE A 310 -9.45 3.70 -6.14
N GLU A 311 -8.93 3.41 -4.95
CA GLU A 311 -7.53 3.09 -4.74
C GLU A 311 -7.13 1.83 -5.54
N GLN A 312 -7.90 0.75 -5.45
CA GLN A 312 -7.64 -0.47 -6.21
C GLN A 312 -7.74 -0.27 -7.73
N VAL A 313 -8.74 0.49 -8.20
CA VAL A 313 -8.88 0.79 -9.65
C VAL A 313 -7.69 1.63 -10.13
N MET A 314 -7.27 2.65 -9.37
CA MET A 314 -6.10 3.46 -9.73
C MET A 314 -4.82 2.63 -9.75
N GLU A 315 -4.63 1.75 -8.77
CA GLU A 315 -3.48 0.84 -8.72
C GLU A 315 -3.48 -0.11 -9.92
N ASN A 316 -4.62 -0.73 -10.22
CA ASN A 316 -4.73 -1.65 -11.34
C ASN A 316 -4.60 -0.97 -12.70
N LEU A 317 -5.06 0.28 -12.86
CA LEU A 317 -4.75 1.09 -14.03
C LEU A 317 -3.24 1.31 -14.19
N GLN A 318 -2.51 1.45 -13.09
CA GLN A 318 -1.06 1.65 -13.12
C GLN A 318 -0.30 0.33 -13.33
N THR A 319 -0.66 -0.72 -12.63
CA THR A 319 0.09 -1.99 -12.63
C THR A 319 -0.24 -2.89 -13.82
N GLN A 320 -1.52 -3.00 -14.19
CA GLN A 320 -1.94 -3.88 -15.30
C GLN A 320 -1.89 -3.16 -16.65
N LEU A 321 -2.22 -1.88 -16.64
CA LEU A 321 -2.26 -1.10 -17.87
C LEU A 321 -1.12 -0.07 -17.97
N GLY A 322 -0.19 0.08 -16.92
CA GLY A 322 0.96 0.97 -16.85
C GLY A 322 0.58 2.46 -16.95
N TYR A 323 -0.64 2.90 -16.64
CA TYR A 323 -1.00 4.31 -16.56
C TYR A 323 -0.05 5.04 -15.62
N THR A 324 0.30 6.24 -15.93
CA THR A 324 0.91 7.10 -14.92
C THR A 324 -0.16 7.45 -13.88
N GLU A 325 0.26 7.81 -12.69
CA GLU A 325 -0.63 8.29 -11.64
C GLU A 325 -1.62 9.35 -12.16
N THR A 326 -1.12 10.33 -12.94
CA THR A 326 -1.96 11.35 -13.59
C THR A 326 -3.01 10.77 -14.53
N GLN A 327 -2.66 9.74 -15.28
CA GLN A 327 -3.59 9.10 -16.22
C GLN A 327 -4.64 8.27 -15.49
N ALA A 328 -4.23 7.51 -14.47
CA ALA A 328 -5.15 6.76 -13.64
C ALA A 328 -6.14 7.70 -12.95
N TYR A 329 -5.66 8.80 -12.39
CA TYR A 329 -6.49 9.82 -11.77
C TYR A 329 -7.48 10.45 -12.76
N ASN A 330 -6.99 10.87 -13.93
CA ASN A 330 -7.86 11.45 -14.97
C ASN A 330 -8.90 10.44 -15.47
N ALA A 331 -8.52 9.18 -15.63
CA ALA A 331 -9.47 8.14 -16.03
C ALA A 331 -10.58 7.99 -15.00
N VAL A 332 -10.22 7.87 -13.72
CA VAL A 332 -11.18 7.65 -12.63
C VAL A 332 -12.10 8.86 -12.42
N TYR A 333 -11.56 10.07 -12.43
CA TYR A 333 -12.36 11.26 -12.07
C TYR A 333 -12.91 12.08 -13.24
N SER A 334 -12.45 11.82 -14.46
CA SER A 334 -12.84 12.60 -15.63
C SER A 334 -13.04 11.76 -16.89
N GLY A 335 -12.70 10.48 -16.85
CA GLY A 335 -12.76 9.61 -18.02
C GLY A 335 -14.12 8.98 -18.30
N GLY A 336 -15.12 9.21 -17.45
CA GLY A 336 -16.45 8.66 -17.65
C GLY A 336 -16.51 7.15 -17.53
N LEU A 337 -15.75 6.57 -16.62
CA LEU A 337 -15.73 5.12 -16.42
C LEU A 337 -17.09 4.63 -15.88
N SER A 338 -17.38 3.36 -16.17
CA SER A 338 -18.44 2.61 -15.51
C SER A 338 -17.81 1.51 -14.67
N ILE A 339 -17.73 1.71 -13.35
CA ILE A 339 -17.11 0.79 -12.39
C ILE A 339 -18.19 -0.09 -11.79
N TYR A 340 -18.13 -1.40 -12.06
CA TYR A 340 -19.04 -2.39 -11.51
C TYR A 340 -18.42 -2.99 -10.26
N SER A 341 -18.80 -2.47 -9.10
CA SER A 341 -18.24 -2.89 -7.83
C SER A 341 -18.76 -4.24 -7.37
N THR A 342 -18.10 -4.81 -6.37
CA THR A 342 -18.55 -6.04 -5.70
C THR A 342 -19.42 -5.77 -4.47
N GLN A 343 -19.70 -4.48 -4.18
CA GLN A 343 -20.42 -4.08 -2.97
C GLN A 343 -21.86 -4.58 -2.95
N ASN A 344 -22.20 -5.36 -1.94
CA ASN A 344 -23.56 -5.74 -1.65
C ASN A 344 -24.21 -4.70 -0.71
N LEU A 345 -25.17 -3.96 -1.22
CA LEU A 345 -25.78 -2.84 -0.48
C LEU A 345 -26.39 -3.24 0.87
N ALA A 346 -27.03 -4.41 0.93
CA ALA A 346 -27.64 -4.85 2.17
C ALA A 346 -26.60 -5.22 3.22
N MET A 347 -25.48 -5.87 2.81
CA MET A 347 -24.39 -6.20 3.73
C MET A 347 -23.64 -4.94 4.17
N GLN A 348 -23.42 -4.01 3.25
CA GLN A 348 -22.79 -2.73 3.56
C GLN A 348 -23.61 -1.95 4.57
N GLN A 349 -24.91 -1.83 4.35
CA GLN A 349 -25.82 -1.16 5.29
C GLN A 349 -25.79 -1.81 6.68
N ILE A 350 -25.79 -3.14 6.75
CA ILE A 350 -25.67 -3.86 8.02
C ILE A 350 -24.37 -3.51 8.73
N CYS A 351 -23.25 -3.48 7.98
CA CYS A 351 -21.96 -3.12 8.56
C CYS A 351 -21.97 -1.68 9.06
N ASP A 352 -22.47 -0.74 8.28
CA ASP A 352 -22.54 0.67 8.66
C ASP A 352 -23.38 0.90 9.91
N GLU A 353 -24.52 0.23 10.02
CA GLU A 353 -25.41 0.32 11.18
C GLU A 353 -24.75 -0.28 12.43
N GLU A 354 -24.20 -1.48 12.33
CA GLU A 354 -23.62 -2.17 13.50
C GLU A 354 -22.29 -1.57 13.94
N MET A 355 -21.51 -1.04 13.02
CA MET A 355 -20.28 -0.30 13.35
C MET A 355 -20.56 0.98 14.16
N ASN A 356 -21.72 1.58 13.96
CA ASN A 356 -22.16 2.79 14.68
C ASN A 356 -23.12 2.51 15.84
N ASN A 357 -23.42 1.24 16.12
CA ASN A 357 -24.29 0.85 17.21
C ASN A 357 -23.50 0.78 18.53
N ASP A 358 -23.68 1.76 19.39
CA ASP A 358 -23.01 1.85 20.70
C ASP A 358 -23.16 0.59 21.57
N ALA A 359 -24.22 -0.20 21.36
CA ALA A 359 -24.43 -1.44 22.12
C ALA A 359 -23.36 -2.50 21.84
N ASN A 360 -22.67 -2.43 20.71
CA ASN A 360 -21.61 -3.34 20.34
C ASN A 360 -20.26 -3.00 21.02
N TYR A 361 -20.12 -1.81 21.58
CA TYR A 361 -18.86 -1.30 22.12
C TYR A 361 -18.83 -1.29 23.66
N PRO A 362 -17.67 -1.03 24.29
CA PRO A 362 -17.61 -0.80 25.73
C PRO A 362 -18.52 0.35 26.15
N GLY A 363 -19.13 0.22 27.32
CA GLY A 363 -20.04 1.26 27.84
C GLY A 363 -19.36 2.59 28.20
N LEU A 364 -18.04 2.60 28.27
CA LEU A 364 -17.28 3.85 28.45
C LEU A 364 -17.19 4.56 27.10
N LYS A 365 -17.64 5.81 27.06
CA LYS A 365 -17.52 6.65 25.85
C LYS A 365 -16.26 7.50 25.97
N GLU A 366 -15.35 7.29 25.06
CA GLU A 366 -14.15 8.13 24.87
C GLU A 366 -14.15 8.62 23.42
N TYR A 367 -13.61 9.80 23.20
CA TYR A 367 -13.52 10.41 21.88
C TYR A 367 -12.08 10.77 21.60
N GLY A 368 -11.53 10.27 20.53
CA GLY A 368 -10.21 10.62 20.05
C GLY A 368 -10.25 11.88 19.21
N LEU A 369 -9.28 12.73 19.39
CA LEU A 369 -9.11 13.96 18.62
C LEU A 369 -7.98 13.80 17.62
N ASP A 370 -8.30 13.99 16.35
CA ASP A 370 -7.35 14.25 15.28
C ASP A 370 -7.60 15.65 14.74
N TYR A 371 -6.53 16.47 14.67
CA TYR A 371 -6.64 17.89 14.41
C TYR A 371 -5.49 18.38 13.56
N ALA A 372 -5.82 19.17 12.56
CA ALA A 372 -4.85 19.90 11.77
C ALA A 372 -5.33 21.35 11.59
N LEU A 373 -4.41 22.30 11.73
CA LEU A 373 -4.69 23.73 11.62
C LEU A 373 -3.58 24.43 10.84
N THR A 374 -3.97 25.20 9.85
CA THR A 374 -3.13 26.20 9.21
C THR A 374 -3.61 27.59 9.67
N VAL A 375 -2.72 28.38 10.26
CA VAL A 375 -2.96 29.76 10.66
C VAL A 375 -2.24 30.67 9.67
N THR A 376 -2.97 31.57 9.04
CA THR A 376 -2.38 32.65 8.25
C THR A 376 -2.44 33.93 9.10
N ARG A 377 -1.28 34.45 9.48
CA ARG A 377 -1.13 35.67 10.29
C ARG A 377 -1.47 36.91 9.45
N ALA A 378 -1.72 38.04 10.14
CA ALA A 378 -2.05 39.32 9.49
C ALA A 378 -0.93 39.83 8.55
N ASP A 379 0.29 39.41 8.74
CA ASP A 379 1.45 39.78 7.90
C ASP A 379 1.70 38.79 6.75
N GLY A 380 0.84 37.76 6.60
CA GLY A 380 0.95 36.72 5.58
C GLY A 380 1.79 35.53 6.00
N THR A 381 2.33 35.51 7.20
CA THR A 381 3.04 34.32 7.71
C THR A 381 2.08 33.16 7.90
N VAL A 382 2.47 31.95 7.48
CA VAL A 382 1.68 30.74 7.63
C VAL A 382 2.32 29.84 8.68
N GLU A 383 1.52 29.32 9.59
CA GLU A 383 1.95 28.40 10.65
C GLU A 383 1.04 27.18 10.67
N ASN A 384 1.63 26.00 10.72
CA ASN A 384 0.90 24.72 10.69
C ASN A 384 0.99 24.01 12.04
N TYR A 385 -0.14 23.51 12.49
CA TYR A 385 -0.29 22.82 13.75
C TYR A 385 -1.04 21.50 13.60
N SER A 386 -0.80 20.57 14.51
CA SER A 386 -1.41 19.23 14.49
C SER A 386 -1.87 18.83 15.89
N SER A 387 -2.56 17.72 16.00
CA SER A 387 -2.91 17.07 17.27
C SER A 387 -1.71 16.94 18.21
N GLY A 388 -0.49 16.80 17.70
CA GLY A 388 0.74 16.73 18.48
C GLY A 388 0.99 17.98 19.32
N HIS A 389 0.64 19.16 18.80
CA HIS A 389 0.80 20.43 19.52
C HIS A 389 -0.21 20.54 20.67
N ILE A 390 -1.45 20.09 20.45
CA ILE A 390 -2.47 20.02 21.51
C ILE A 390 -2.02 19.03 22.59
N LYS A 391 -1.51 17.85 22.19
CA LYS A 391 -0.99 16.85 23.12
C LYS A 391 0.13 17.42 24.00
N GLN A 392 1.06 18.13 23.40
CA GLN A 392 2.15 18.78 24.13
C GLN A 392 1.63 19.87 25.08
N TYR A 393 0.64 20.62 24.66
CA TYR A 393 -0.01 21.62 25.50
C TYR A 393 -0.69 21.00 26.74
N VAL A 394 -1.46 19.92 26.51
CA VAL A 394 -2.13 19.18 27.58
C VAL A 394 -1.11 18.60 28.56
N GLN A 395 -0.05 18.01 28.08
CA GLN A 395 1.02 17.46 28.91
C GLN A 395 1.73 18.55 29.73
N ASN A 396 2.02 19.71 29.13
CA ASN A 396 2.70 20.81 29.80
C ASN A 396 1.81 21.52 30.81
N THR A 397 0.52 21.60 30.51
CA THR A 397 -0.42 22.43 31.35
C THR A 397 -1.04 21.59 32.45
N TYR A 398 -1.43 20.35 32.15
CA TYR A 398 -2.18 19.51 33.09
C TYR A 398 -1.38 18.31 33.61
N GLY A 399 -0.19 18.05 33.04
CA GLY A 399 0.65 16.92 33.41
C GLY A 399 0.04 15.57 33.00
N ASP A 400 -0.92 15.59 32.08
CA ASP A 400 -1.60 14.41 31.58
C ASP A 400 -0.88 13.85 30.35
N ASP A 401 -0.58 12.57 30.39
CA ASP A 401 0.11 11.83 29.33
C ASP A 401 -0.82 10.78 28.66
N GLN A 402 -2.11 10.81 28.94
CA GLN A 402 -3.06 9.83 28.47
C GLN A 402 -3.49 10.01 26.99
N GLY A 403 -2.87 10.90 26.29
CA GLY A 403 -3.18 11.13 24.88
C GLY A 403 -4.28 12.16 24.70
N LEU A 404 -4.94 12.12 23.54
CA LEU A 404 -6.02 13.04 23.17
C LEU A 404 -7.37 12.32 23.23
N LEU A 405 -7.73 11.82 24.42
CA LEU A 405 -8.99 11.13 24.66
C LEU A 405 -9.85 11.96 25.62
N TYR A 406 -11.08 12.21 25.21
CA TYR A 406 -12.03 13.04 25.91
C TYR A 406 -13.33 12.29 26.21
N SER A 407 -14.07 12.72 27.23
CA SER A 407 -15.32 12.07 27.62
C SER A 407 -16.50 12.48 26.71
N SER A 408 -16.37 13.54 25.93
CA SER A 408 -17.35 13.98 24.94
C SER A 408 -16.71 14.79 23.81
N GLU A 409 -17.44 14.99 22.73
CA GLU A 409 -17.04 15.87 21.63
C GLU A 409 -16.91 17.32 22.11
N GLU A 410 -17.83 17.76 22.99
CA GLU A 410 -17.83 19.11 23.51
C GLU A 410 -16.54 19.41 24.29
N GLU A 411 -16.08 18.44 25.07
CA GLU A 411 -14.82 18.55 25.82
C GLU A 411 -13.61 18.63 24.87
N ALA A 412 -13.58 17.77 23.82
CA ALA A 412 -12.54 17.80 22.80
C ALA A 412 -12.51 19.16 22.08
N ARG A 413 -13.67 19.66 21.68
CA ARG A 413 -13.78 21.00 21.05
C ARG A 413 -13.37 22.11 21.98
N ALA A 414 -13.75 22.05 23.26
CA ALA A 414 -13.34 23.02 24.23
C ALA A 414 -11.81 23.06 24.39
N MET A 415 -11.14 21.91 24.35
CA MET A 415 -9.69 21.84 24.41
C MET A 415 -9.03 22.44 23.16
N ILE A 416 -9.59 22.25 21.98
CA ILE A 416 -9.12 22.91 20.76
C ILE A 416 -9.18 24.44 20.95
N GLU A 417 -10.33 24.97 21.38
CA GLU A 417 -10.48 26.40 21.53
C GLU A 417 -9.59 26.98 22.65
N GLU A 418 -9.41 26.22 23.73
CA GLU A 418 -8.49 26.63 24.82
C GLU A 418 -7.05 26.71 24.28
N TRP A 419 -6.59 25.66 23.60
CA TRP A 419 -5.26 25.64 23.01
C TRP A 419 -5.10 26.75 21.95
N LYS A 420 -6.07 26.91 21.03
CA LYS A 420 -6.06 27.97 20.01
C LYS A 420 -5.90 29.35 20.62
N SER A 421 -6.53 29.57 21.76
CA SER A 421 -6.43 30.86 22.45
C SER A 421 -4.99 31.23 22.88
N THR A 422 -4.12 30.23 23.01
CA THR A 422 -2.71 30.44 23.39
C THR A 422 -1.81 30.86 22.23
N ILE A 423 -2.26 30.59 20.99
CA ILE A 423 -1.51 30.93 19.77
C ILE A 423 -2.15 32.09 18.98
N ALA A 424 -3.39 32.46 19.28
CA ALA A 424 -4.17 33.44 18.55
C ALA A 424 -3.56 34.84 18.59
N GLN A 425 -3.58 35.53 17.45
CA GLN A 425 -3.16 36.92 17.31
C GLN A 425 -4.24 37.71 16.56
N GLU A 426 -4.19 39.04 16.68
CA GLU A 426 -5.19 39.90 16.04
C GLU A 426 -4.99 39.90 14.53
N GLY A 427 -6.05 39.53 13.79
CA GLY A 427 -6.04 39.49 12.32
C GLY A 427 -5.71 38.12 11.74
N ASP A 428 -5.55 37.09 12.56
CA ASP A 428 -5.36 35.73 12.10
C ASP A 428 -6.57 35.17 11.35
N THR A 429 -6.30 34.40 10.35
CA THR A 429 -7.31 33.53 9.71
C THR A 429 -6.93 32.05 9.91
N TYR A 430 -7.96 31.24 10.12
CA TYR A 430 -7.80 29.83 10.48
C TYR A 430 -8.40 28.93 9.41
N ASN A 431 -7.63 27.93 9.00
CA ASN A 431 -8.06 26.84 8.13
C ASN A 431 -7.83 25.55 8.89
N GLU A 432 -8.90 24.86 9.30
CA GLU A 432 -8.78 23.71 10.21
C GLU A 432 -9.61 22.51 9.77
N VAL A 433 -9.08 21.31 10.07
CA VAL A 433 -9.81 20.05 10.00
C VAL A 433 -9.87 19.44 11.39
N VAL A 434 -11.08 19.16 11.84
CA VAL A 434 -11.37 18.60 13.17
C VAL A 434 -12.06 17.26 12.99
N ASN A 435 -11.38 16.18 13.35
CA ASN A 435 -11.95 14.84 13.40
C ASN A 435 -12.04 14.37 14.86
N ILE A 436 -13.24 14.28 15.37
CA ILE A 436 -13.50 13.75 16.71
C ILE A 436 -14.27 12.45 16.53
N THR A 437 -13.64 11.35 16.88
CA THR A 437 -14.18 10.01 16.63
C THR A 437 -14.32 9.21 17.90
N PRO A 438 -15.44 8.48 18.05
CA PRO A 438 -15.62 7.63 19.23
C PRO A 438 -14.57 6.53 19.27
N GLN A 439 -14.05 6.24 20.47
CA GLN A 439 -13.07 5.21 20.75
C GLN A 439 -13.66 4.13 21.70
N PRO A 440 -13.20 2.88 21.64
CA PRO A 440 -12.24 2.35 20.67
C PRO A 440 -12.80 2.32 19.26
N GLN A 441 -11.92 2.29 18.28
CA GLN A 441 -12.22 2.13 16.87
C GLN A 441 -12.39 0.65 16.50
N ALA A 442 -12.94 0.40 15.32
CA ALA A 442 -13.04 -0.94 14.74
C ALA A 442 -12.95 -0.86 13.21
N SER A 443 -12.69 -1.99 12.59
CA SER A 443 -12.83 -2.19 11.15
C SER A 443 -13.43 -3.56 10.84
N VAL A 444 -14.14 -3.65 9.72
CA VAL A 444 -14.78 -4.89 9.26
C VAL A 444 -14.63 -5.04 7.75
N THR A 445 -14.34 -6.28 7.33
CA THR A 445 -14.36 -6.70 5.93
C THR A 445 -15.18 -7.98 5.83
N ILE A 446 -16.13 -8.02 4.89
CA ILE A 446 -16.88 -9.24 4.53
C ILE A 446 -16.53 -9.63 3.10
N MET A 447 -16.14 -10.89 2.91
CA MET A 447 -15.72 -11.44 1.63
C MET A 447 -16.52 -12.68 1.25
N ASP A 448 -16.87 -12.79 -0.02
CA ASP A 448 -17.30 -14.03 -0.63
C ASP A 448 -16.07 -14.90 -0.89
N GLN A 449 -15.88 -15.92 -0.08
CA GLN A 449 -14.71 -16.79 -0.14
C GLN A 449 -14.57 -17.55 -1.47
N ALA A 450 -15.67 -17.74 -2.20
CA ALA A 450 -15.64 -18.53 -3.41
C ALA A 450 -14.98 -17.81 -4.60
N ASN A 451 -14.92 -16.47 -4.56
CA ASN A 451 -14.44 -15.67 -5.69
C ASN A 451 -13.57 -14.47 -5.28
N GLY A 452 -13.28 -14.26 -4.01
CA GLY A 452 -12.46 -13.15 -3.53
C GLY A 452 -13.16 -11.79 -3.47
N GLN A 453 -14.43 -11.70 -3.82
CA GLN A 453 -15.15 -10.42 -3.84
C GLN A 453 -15.41 -9.87 -2.44
N ILE A 454 -14.94 -8.67 -2.17
CA ILE A 454 -15.28 -7.94 -0.95
C ILE A 454 -16.70 -7.41 -1.08
N LYS A 455 -17.60 -7.89 -0.23
CA LYS A 455 -19.05 -7.56 -0.29
C LYS A 455 -19.40 -6.35 0.56
N ALA A 456 -18.66 -6.10 1.61
CA ALA A 456 -18.83 -4.92 2.46
C ALA A 456 -17.51 -4.59 3.18
N MET A 457 -17.27 -3.32 3.41
CA MET A 457 -16.08 -2.83 4.09
C MET A 457 -16.40 -1.53 4.85
N VAL A 458 -16.01 -1.48 6.14
CA VAL A 458 -16.08 -0.26 6.94
C VAL A 458 -14.77 -0.10 7.72
N GLY A 459 -14.09 1.01 7.51
CA GLY A 459 -12.75 1.28 8.05
C GLY A 459 -12.72 2.08 9.34
N GLY A 460 -13.88 2.40 9.93
CA GLY A 460 -13.92 3.18 11.17
C GLY A 460 -15.32 3.32 11.76
N ARG A 461 -15.37 3.58 13.07
CA ARG A 461 -16.57 3.94 13.83
C ARG A 461 -16.73 5.45 13.85
N GLY A 462 -17.97 5.94 13.78
CA GLY A 462 -18.31 7.35 13.74
C GLY A 462 -18.64 7.85 12.34
N ALA A 463 -19.01 9.11 12.24
CA ALA A 463 -19.33 9.72 10.96
C ALA A 463 -18.08 9.87 10.10
N LYS A 464 -18.18 9.44 8.86
CA LYS A 464 -17.14 9.66 7.87
C LYS A 464 -17.44 10.99 7.16
N ASN A 465 -16.68 12.01 7.48
CA ASN A 465 -16.93 13.37 7.00
C ASN A 465 -16.06 13.80 5.82
N THR A 466 -15.04 13.03 5.49
CA THR A 466 -14.10 13.31 4.40
C THR A 466 -13.84 12.05 3.58
N SER A 467 -13.72 12.21 2.26
CA SER A 467 -13.25 11.15 1.37
C SER A 467 -11.76 10.88 1.62
N LEU A 468 -11.28 9.69 1.25
CA LEU A 468 -9.88 9.26 1.38
C LEU A 468 -9.31 9.44 2.81
N SER A 469 -10.19 9.34 3.81
CA SER A 469 -9.77 9.35 5.21
C SER A 469 -9.26 7.98 5.65
N LEU A 470 -8.59 7.92 6.81
CA LEU A 470 -8.00 6.69 7.34
C LEU A 470 -8.97 5.49 7.30
N ASN A 471 -8.68 4.53 6.43
CA ASN A 471 -9.43 3.29 6.27
C ASN A 471 -8.70 2.13 6.96
N ARG A 472 -9.13 1.77 8.18
CA ARG A 472 -8.51 0.69 8.97
C ARG A 472 -8.85 -0.71 8.46
N ALA A 473 -9.71 -0.81 7.44
CA ALA A 473 -10.06 -2.08 6.81
C ALA A 473 -9.22 -2.37 5.56
N TYR A 474 -8.61 -1.34 4.96
CA TYR A 474 -7.85 -1.44 3.71
C TYR A 474 -6.42 -0.93 3.93
N THR A 475 -5.90 -0.19 2.98
CA THR A 475 -4.58 0.36 3.04
C THR A 475 -4.42 1.47 4.05
N GLY A 476 -3.72 1.98 4.64
CA GLY A 476 -3.66 3.12 5.56
C GLY A 476 -3.46 2.75 7.04
N SER A 477 -3.75 1.51 7.43
CA SER A 477 -3.50 1.08 8.81
C SER A 477 -3.25 -0.41 8.92
N THR A 478 -2.01 -0.78 9.21
CA THR A 478 -1.67 -2.14 9.60
C THR A 478 -1.80 -2.32 11.11
N ARG A 479 -2.21 -3.50 11.55
CA ARG A 479 -2.39 -3.85 12.96
C ARG A 479 -1.81 -5.24 13.27
N GLN A 480 -1.33 -5.42 14.48
CA GLN A 480 -0.77 -6.71 14.90
C GLN A 480 -1.86 -7.78 14.97
N PRO A 481 -1.77 -8.88 14.20
CA PRO A 481 -2.83 -9.88 14.11
C PRO A 481 -2.92 -10.79 15.35
N GLY A 482 -1.88 -10.82 16.16
CA GLY A 482 -1.82 -11.66 17.34
C GLY A 482 -2.13 -13.13 17.05
N SER A 483 -2.86 -13.77 17.93
CA SER A 483 -3.13 -15.21 17.86
C SER A 483 -3.89 -15.72 16.62
N THR A 484 -4.36 -14.87 15.73
CA THR A 484 -4.92 -15.31 14.44
C THR A 484 -3.84 -15.96 13.57
N PHE A 485 -2.61 -15.49 13.67
CA PHE A 485 -1.47 -16.00 12.91
C PHE A 485 -1.05 -17.42 13.27
N LYS A 486 -1.43 -17.93 14.45
CA LYS A 486 -1.18 -19.34 14.80
C LYS A 486 -1.71 -20.31 13.76
N ILE A 487 -2.86 -19.99 13.17
CA ILE A 487 -3.45 -20.81 12.10
C ILE A 487 -2.56 -20.74 10.87
N LEU A 488 -2.21 -19.55 10.40
CA LEU A 488 -1.54 -19.32 9.11
C LEU A 488 -0.07 -19.73 9.15
N ALA A 489 0.66 -19.31 10.17
CA ALA A 489 2.12 -19.47 10.25
C ALA A 489 2.58 -20.77 10.94
N SER A 490 1.69 -21.50 11.63
CA SER A 490 2.09 -22.69 12.39
C SER A 490 1.23 -23.90 12.07
N TYR A 491 -0.07 -23.85 12.36
CA TYR A 491 -0.93 -25.04 12.27
C TYR A 491 -1.21 -25.45 10.81
N ALA A 492 -1.51 -24.50 9.92
CA ALA A 492 -1.78 -24.81 8.52
C ALA A 492 -0.57 -25.45 7.83
N PRO A 493 0.62 -24.83 7.83
CA PRO A 493 1.79 -25.44 7.20
C PRO A 493 2.18 -26.78 7.82
N ALA A 494 2.04 -26.96 9.15
CA ALA A 494 2.38 -28.21 9.80
C ALA A 494 1.44 -29.36 9.44
N ILE A 495 0.15 -29.07 9.29
CA ILE A 495 -0.84 -30.10 8.90
C ILE A 495 -0.72 -30.39 7.40
N ASP A 496 -0.57 -29.36 6.58
CA ASP A 496 -0.50 -29.49 5.13
C ASP A 496 0.70 -30.31 4.64
N THR A 497 1.83 -30.13 5.30
CA THR A 497 3.06 -30.89 5.02
C THR A 497 3.09 -32.28 5.69
N GLY A 498 2.13 -32.60 6.54
CA GLY A 498 2.08 -33.83 7.29
C GLY A 498 3.06 -33.90 8.48
N ALA A 499 3.63 -32.76 8.89
CA ALA A 499 4.49 -32.69 10.07
C ALA A 499 3.66 -32.90 11.35
N ALA A 500 2.37 -32.53 11.31
CA ALA A 500 1.42 -32.74 12.38
C ALA A 500 0.04 -33.12 11.84
N SER A 501 -0.83 -33.59 12.73
CA SER A 501 -2.27 -33.75 12.52
C SER A 501 -3.00 -33.10 13.72
N LEU A 502 -4.33 -33.01 13.67
CA LEU A 502 -5.11 -32.50 14.79
C LEU A 502 -4.92 -33.32 16.07
N ALA A 503 -4.57 -34.60 15.93
CA ALA A 503 -4.31 -35.51 17.06
C ALA A 503 -2.88 -35.41 17.62
N THR A 504 -1.96 -34.74 16.92
CA THR A 504 -0.56 -34.62 17.38
C THR A 504 -0.49 -33.99 18.77
N ILE A 505 0.23 -34.66 19.69
CA ILE A 505 0.38 -34.22 21.07
C ILE A 505 1.58 -33.30 21.19
N ILE A 506 1.34 -32.13 21.73
CA ILE A 506 2.38 -31.13 22.05
C ILE A 506 2.32 -30.83 23.53
N LYS A 507 3.47 -30.88 24.20
CA LYS A 507 3.54 -30.62 25.61
C LYS A 507 3.59 -29.14 25.92
N ASP A 508 2.53 -28.62 26.51
CA ASP A 508 2.42 -27.26 27.04
C ASP A 508 3.14 -27.14 28.38
N GLU A 509 4.35 -26.66 28.37
CA GLU A 509 5.25 -26.49 29.51
C GLU A 509 6.13 -25.26 29.32
N PRO A 510 6.80 -24.73 30.34
CA PRO A 510 7.71 -23.59 30.17
C PRO A 510 8.65 -23.79 28.99
N TYR A 511 8.65 -22.83 28.08
CA TYR A 511 9.44 -22.85 26.85
C TYR A 511 10.19 -21.53 26.69
N THR A 512 11.49 -21.61 26.48
CA THR A 512 12.36 -20.45 26.36
C THR A 512 12.64 -20.19 24.88
N LEU A 513 12.29 -19.01 24.42
CA LEU A 513 12.56 -18.55 23.05
C LEU A 513 14.07 -18.34 22.84
N SER A 514 14.48 -18.26 21.58
CA SER A 514 15.87 -17.96 21.20
C SER A 514 16.36 -16.61 21.74
N SER A 515 15.44 -15.69 22.02
CA SER A 515 15.72 -14.41 22.69
C SER A 515 16.08 -14.55 24.18
N GLY A 516 15.87 -15.72 24.78
CA GLY A 516 16.03 -15.96 26.21
C GLY A 516 14.75 -15.70 27.03
N GLN A 517 13.69 -15.21 26.42
CA GLN A 517 12.42 -14.96 27.10
C GLN A 517 11.66 -16.27 27.32
N VAL A 518 11.04 -16.41 28.48
CA VAL A 518 10.17 -17.56 28.80
C VAL A 518 8.76 -17.28 28.29
N LEU A 519 8.33 -18.05 27.30
CA LEU A 519 7.01 -17.94 26.70
C LEU A 519 5.91 -18.32 27.69
N ARG A 520 4.84 -17.53 27.72
CA ARG A 520 3.68 -17.73 28.56
C ARG A 520 2.41 -17.86 27.73
N ASN A 521 1.49 -18.68 28.21
CA ASN A 521 0.12 -18.69 27.71
C ASN A 521 -0.67 -17.48 28.25
N ALA A 522 -1.74 -17.11 27.57
CA ALA A 522 -2.55 -15.95 27.95
C ALA A 522 -3.09 -16.02 29.38
N ASN A 523 -3.35 -17.23 29.90
CA ASN A 523 -3.82 -17.44 31.26
C ASN A 523 -2.67 -17.64 32.27
N ASN A 524 -1.41 -17.46 31.88
CA ASN A 524 -0.21 -17.66 32.66
C ASN A 524 -0.09 -19.09 33.26
N ARG A 525 -0.65 -20.12 32.61
CA ARG A 525 -0.61 -21.52 33.06
C ARG A 525 -0.16 -22.43 31.94
N TYR A 526 0.43 -23.54 32.33
CA TYR A 526 0.81 -24.64 31.46
C TYR A 526 -0.06 -25.85 31.78
N SER A 527 -0.51 -26.55 30.76
CA SER A 527 -1.55 -27.56 30.87
C SER A 527 -1.09 -28.98 30.54
N GLY A 528 0.21 -29.17 30.33
CA GLY A 528 0.78 -30.48 29.97
C GLY A 528 0.46 -30.89 28.54
N ASN A 529 0.14 -32.15 28.31
CA ASN A 529 -0.11 -32.68 26.98
C ASN A 529 -1.39 -32.13 26.36
N ARG A 530 -1.28 -31.55 25.17
CA ARG A 530 -2.40 -31.02 24.41
C ARG A 530 -2.38 -31.57 22.98
N THR A 531 -3.52 -31.92 22.44
CA THR A 531 -3.63 -32.16 20.99
C THR A 531 -3.54 -30.84 20.24
N VAL A 532 -3.17 -30.87 18.94
CA VAL A 532 -3.21 -29.70 18.08
C VAL A 532 -4.63 -29.11 18.01
N ARG A 533 -5.67 -29.96 17.93
CA ARG A 533 -7.06 -29.52 17.99
C ARG A 533 -7.33 -28.70 19.26
N ASP A 534 -6.98 -29.23 20.41
CA ASP A 534 -7.18 -28.55 21.69
C ASP A 534 -6.34 -27.27 21.80
N ALA A 535 -5.12 -27.28 21.27
CA ALA A 535 -4.27 -26.09 21.23
C ALA A 535 -4.84 -24.97 20.32
N ILE A 536 -5.51 -25.32 19.24
CA ILE A 536 -6.26 -24.38 18.39
C ILE A 536 -7.48 -23.83 19.15
N THR A 537 -8.29 -24.73 19.72
CA THR A 537 -9.51 -24.40 20.45
C THR A 537 -9.27 -23.38 21.58
N TRP A 538 -8.20 -23.57 22.34
CA TRP A 538 -7.85 -22.74 23.49
C TRP A 538 -6.74 -21.73 23.21
N SER A 539 -6.28 -21.65 21.96
CA SER A 539 -5.29 -20.66 21.52
C SER A 539 -3.97 -20.72 22.31
N VAL A 540 -3.43 -21.92 22.55
CA VAL A 540 -2.25 -22.14 23.40
C VAL A 540 -0.97 -21.62 22.71
N ASN A 541 -0.27 -20.65 23.31
CA ASN A 541 0.93 -20.02 22.73
C ASN A 541 2.08 -21.01 22.55
N VAL A 542 2.38 -21.76 23.64
CA VAL A 542 3.53 -22.68 23.67
C VAL A 542 3.40 -23.75 22.59
N CYS A 543 2.21 -24.28 22.37
CA CYS A 543 1.99 -25.30 21.36
C CYS A 543 2.24 -24.77 19.94
N ALA A 544 1.77 -23.57 19.66
CA ALA A 544 1.95 -22.94 18.34
C ALA A 544 3.45 -22.69 18.04
N VAL A 545 4.18 -22.11 19.00
CA VAL A 545 5.60 -21.82 18.80
C VAL A 545 6.44 -23.11 18.69
N LYS A 546 6.19 -24.09 19.54
CA LYS A 546 6.89 -25.39 19.45
C LYS A 546 6.66 -26.07 18.10
N LEU A 547 5.46 -25.96 17.56
CA LEU A 547 5.15 -26.54 16.26
C LEU A 547 5.82 -25.73 15.13
N SER A 548 5.81 -24.40 15.20
CA SER A 548 6.54 -23.53 14.28
C SER A 548 8.05 -23.81 14.29
N ASP A 549 8.65 -24.01 15.46
CA ASP A 549 10.06 -24.40 15.58
C ASP A 549 10.34 -25.77 14.93
N GLN A 550 9.39 -26.68 15.03
CA GLN A 550 9.51 -28.02 14.44
C GLN A 550 9.48 -28.00 12.90
N ILE A 551 8.71 -27.09 12.30
CA ILE A 551 8.60 -26.97 10.84
C ILE A 551 9.56 -25.95 10.25
N GLY A 552 10.12 -25.07 11.09
CA GLY A 552 10.96 -23.93 10.70
C GLY A 552 10.14 -22.67 10.37
N GLN A 553 10.64 -21.51 10.80
CA GLN A 553 9.94 -20.23 10.63
C GLN A 553 9.77 -19.87 9.16
N GLN A 554 10.74 -20.21 8.31
CA GLN A 554 10.67 -19.93 6.86
C GLN A 554 9.42 -20.55 6.24
N LEU A 555 9.10 -21.80 6.55
CA LEU A 555 7.91 -22.45 6.00
C LEU A 555 6.63 -21.70 6.42
N GLY A 556 6.55 -21.27 7.68
CA GLY A 556 5.42 -20.47 8.15
C GLY A 556 5.32 -19.12 7.46
N TYR A 557 6.45 -18.48 7.19
CA TYR A 557 6.56 -17.22 6.46
C TYR A 557 6.06 -17.40 5.01
N ASP A 558 6.59 -18.40 4.28
CA ASP A 558 6.20 -18.69 2.90
C ASP A 558 4.69 -18.96 2.77
N TYR A 559 4.10 -19.65 3.77
CA TYR A 559 2.66 -19.87 3.79
C TYR A 559 1.88 -18.59 4.01
N CYS A 560 2.34 -17.68 4.88
CA CYS A 560 1.69 -16.40 5.10
C CYS A 560 1.72 -15.51 3.84
N GLU A 561 2.82 -15.49 3.09
CA GLU A 561 2.87 -14.82 1.78
C GLU A 561 1.88 -15.46 0.81
N ASN A 562 1.84 -16.80 0.76
CA ASN A 562 0.90 -17.50 -0.11
C ASN A 562 -0.57 -17.28 0.29
N PHE A 563 -0.86 -16.98 1.54
CA PHE A 563 -2.17 -16.55 2.01
C PHE A 563 -2.50 -15.10 1.66
N GLY A 564 -1.58 -14.37 1.02
CA GLY A 564 -1.80 -13.00 0.55
C GLY A 564 -1.45 -11.90 1.57
N ILE A 565 -0.62 -12.19 2.56
CA ILE A 565 -0.11 -11.17 3.49
C ILE A 565 1.08 -10.47 2.86
N SER A 566 0.90 -9.21 2.49
CA SER A 566 1.91 -8.43 1.75
C SER A 566 2.90 -7.69 2.66
N THR A 567 2.56 -7.55 3.94
CA THR A 567 3.29 -6.69 4.89
C THR A 567 4.42 -7.38 5.64
N LEU A 568 4.74 -8.62 5.27
CA LEU A 568 5.79 -9.38 5.93
C LEU A 568 7.18 -8.86 5.57
N VAL A 569 8.05 -8.79 6.57
CA VAL A 569 9.43 -8.32 6.43
C VAL A 569 10.39 -9.49 6.51
N ASP A 570 11.00 -9.87 5.38
CA ASP A 570 12.07 -10.88 5.37
C ASP A 570 13.32 -10.35 6.10
N ARG A 571 13.83 -9.21 5.64
CA ARG A 571 14.95 -8.53 6.28
C ARG A 571 15.05 -7.08 5.80
N GLU A 572 14.90 -6.16 6.72
CA GLU A 572 14.99 -4.72 6.43
C GLU A 572 15.83 -4.00 7.50
N GLU A 573 16.56 -2.98 7.08
CA GLU A 573 17.36 -2.17 8.01
C GLU A 573 16.73 -0.77 8.08
N ARG A 574 16.22 -0.43 9.26
CA ARG A 574 15.59 0.86 9.54
C ARG A 574 16.35 1.55 10.67
N ASN A 575 16.88 2.73 10.43
CA ASN A 575 17.60 3.52 11.43
C ASN A 575 18.73 2.75 12.12
N GLY A 576 19.42 1.88 11.37
CA GLY A 576 20.55 1.09 11.89
C GLY A 576 20.15 -0.15 12.70
N ALA A 577 18.88 -0.47 12.78
CA ALA A 577 18.38 -1.71 13.35
C ALA A 577 17.84 -2.63 12.23
N VAL A 578 18.06 -3.93 12.38
CA VAL A 578 17.56 -4.94 11.44
C VAL A 578 16.25 -5.50 11.93
N PHE A 579 15.24 -5.45 11.09
CA PHE A 579 13.91 -6.01 11.33
C PHE A 579 13.69 -7.23 10.44
N THR A 580 12.99 -8.23 10.98
CA THR A 580 12.62 -9.44 10.28
C THR A 580 11.46 -10.15 10.98
N ASP A 581 10.55 -10.71 10.20
CA ASP A 581 9.46 -11.54 10.70
C ASP A 581 9.81 -13.04 10.71
N LEU A 582 10.99 -13.41 10.21
CA LEU A 582 11.53 -14.77 10.30
C LEU A 582 11.96 -15.12 11.73
N THR A 583 11.03 -15.04 12.65
CA THR A 583 11.26 -15.24 14.08
C THR A 583 10.20 -16.15 14.68
N GLN A 584 10.44 -16.63 15.90
CA GLN A 584 9.47 -17.44 16.66
C GLN A 584 8.17 -16.68 16.95
N THR A 585 8.20 -15.34 16.95
CA THR A 585 7.02 -14.50 17.20
C THR A 585 6.05 -14.49 16.03
N LEU A 586 6.50 -14.85 14.80
CA LEU A 586 5.63 -15.03 13.64
C LEU A 586 4.44 -15.92 13.95
N ALA A 587 4.70 -17.06 14.61
CA ALA A 587 3.65 -18.01 15.02
C ALA A 587 2.63 -17.42 16.01
N LEU A 588 2.89 -16.27 16.59
CA LEU A 588 2.01 -15.59 17.55
C LEU A 588 1.42 -14.29 16.97
N GLY A 589 1.80 -13.92 15.73
CA GLY A 589 1.41 -12.67 15.11
C GLY A 589 2.08 -11.46 15.75
N GLY A 590 3.32 -11.60 16.14
CA GLY A 590 4.19 -10.49 16.49
C GLY A 590 5.04 -10.16 15.27
N LEU A 591 4.60 -9.20 14.50
CA LEU A 591 5.18 -8.83 13.21
C LEU A 591 5.86 -7.46 13.29
N THR A 592 6.71 -7.17 12.33
CA THR A 592 7.36 -5.86 12.21
C THR A 592 6.31 -4.76 11.95
N ASP A 593 5.50 -4.92 10.91
CA ASP A 593 4.54 -3.90 10.49
C ASP A 593 3.07 -4.24 10.76
N GLY A 594 2.76 -5.50 11.08
CA GLY A 594 1.38 -5.95 11.26
C GLY A 594 0.75 -6.40 9.93
N VAL A 595 -0.58 -6.37 9.84
CA VAL A 595 -1.33 -6.82 8.64
C VAL A 595 -2.51 -5.89 8.36
N TYR A 596 -2.94 -5.85 7.11
CA TYR A 596 -4.20 -5.24 6.71
C TYR A 596 -5.39 -6.15 7.05
N ASN A 597 -6.54 -5.54 7.38
CA ASN A 597 -7.74 -6.30 7.75
C ASN A 597 -8.27 -7.13 6.57
N TYR A 598 -8.32 -6.56 5.36
CA TYR A 598 -8.84 -7.25 4.17
C TYR A 598 -7.94 -8.44 3.76
N GLU A 599 -6.63 -8.34 3.91
CA GLU A 599 -5.71 -9.45 3.65
C GLU A 599 -5.88 -10.58 4.65
N LEU A 600 -6.01 -10.23 5.93
CA LEU A 600 -6.28 -11.24 6.96
C LEU A 600 -7.65 -11.91 6.73
N CYS A 601 -8.65 -11.15 6.24
CA CYS A 601 -9.93 -11.72 5.81
C CYS A 601 -9.74 -12.72 4.67
N ALA A 602 -8.96 -12.37 3.64
CA ALA A 602 -8.66 -13.24 2.49
C ALA A 602 -7.88 -14.50 2.88
N ALA A 603 -6.97 -14.37 3.83
CA ALA A 603 -6.22 -15.52 4.37
C ALA A 603 -7.17 -16.54 5.04
N TYR A 604 -8.16 -16.08 5.78
CA TYR A 604 -9.19 -16.95 6.37
C TYR A 604 -10.21 -17.44 5.32
N ALA A 605 -10.54 -16.60 4.32
CA ALA A 605 -11.36 -17.00 3.19
C ALA A 605 -10.72 -18.15 2.39
N THR A 606 -9.40 -18.18 2.29
CA THR A 606 -8.65 -19.28 1.68
C THR A 606 -8.96 -20.62 2.34
N ILE A 607 -8.98 -20.65 3.68
CA ILE A 607 -9.31 -21.89 4.42
C ILE A 607 -10.78 -22.25 4.20
N ALA A 608 -11.68 -21.26 4.27
CA ALA A 608 -13.12 -21.45 4.03
C ALA A 608 -13.41 -21.96 2.60
N ASN A 609 -12.56 -21.61 1.64
CA ASN A 609 -12.65 -22.00 0.23
C ASN A 609 -11.84 -23.27 -0.10
N GLY A 610 -11.69 -24.17 0.85
CA GLY A 610 -11.02 -25.45 0.60
C GLY A 610 -9.52 -25.34 0.30
N GLY A 611 -8.88 -24.27 0.71
CA GLY A 611 -7.44 -24.04 0.56
C GLY A 611 -7.06 -23.24 -0.68
N VAL A 612 -8.02 -22.71 -1.41
CA VAL A 612 -7.80 -21.88 -2.60
C VAL A 612 -7.90 -20.40 -2.23
N TYR A 613 -6.80 -19.70 -2.34
CA TYR A 613 -6.76 -18.23 -2.22
C TYR A 613 -7.33 -17.59 -3.48
N ASN A 614 -8.17 -16.62 -3.29
CA ASN A 614 -8.62 -15.71 -4.33
C ASN A 614 -8.24 -14.30 -3.89
N GLU A 615 -7.65 -13.53 -4.80
CA GLU A 615 -7.27 -12.16 -4.56
C GLU A 615 -8.47 -11.29 -4.19
N PRO A 616 -8.35 -10.43 -3.16
CA PRO A 616 -9.44 -9.55 -2.76
C PRO A 616 -9.78 -8.51 -3.82
N MET A 617 -10.97 -8.58 -4.38
CA MET A 617 -11.44 -7.67 -5.43
C MET A 617 -12.62 -6.83 -4.98
N LEU A 618 -12.56 -5.52 -5.26
CA LEU A 618 -13.61 -4.54 -4.99
C LEU A 618 -14.47 -4.23 -6.21
N TYR A 619 -14.06 -4.70 -7.39
CA TYR A 619 -14.85 -4.57 -8.63
C TYR A 619 -14.84 -5.87 -9.43
N THR A 620 -15.81 -6.01 -10.33
CA THR A 620 -15.90 -7.14 -11.27
C THR A 620 -15.43 -6.76 -12.66
N LYS A 621 -15.53 -5.50 -13.01
CA LYS A 621 -15.02 -4.92 -14.27
C LYS A 621 -15.09 -3.40 -14.21
N VAL A 622 -14.26 -2.77 -15.01
CA VAL A 622 -14.32 -1.34 -15.30
C VAL A 622 -14.47 -1.17 -16.83
N LEU A 623 -15.46 -0.42 -17.24
CA LEU A 623 -15.64 -0.07 -18.64
C LEU A 623 -15.18 1.37 -18.87
N ASP A 624 -14.64 1.63 -20.08
CA ASP A 624 -14.35 2.97 -20.53
C ASP A 624 -15.64 3.72 -20.92
N HIS A 625 -15.51 4.98 -21.32
CA HIS A 625 -16.61 5.83 -21.76
C HIS A 625 -17.40 5.23 -22.95
N ASP A 626 -16.74 4.46 -23.80
CA ASP A 626 -17.35 3.86 -24.98
C ASP A 626 -18.01 2.50 -24.67
N GLY A 627 -17.87 2.00 -23.43
CA GLY A 627 -18.44 0.75 -22.96
C GLY A 627 -17.53 -0.47 -23.22
N ASN A 628 -16.26 -0.28 -23.59
CA ASN A 628 -15.31 -1.37 -23.70
C ASN A 628 -14.78 -1.73 -22.32
N VAL A 629 -14.37 -3.00 -22.14
CA VAL A 629 -13.75 -3.44 -20.89
C VAL A 629 -12.34 -2.88 -20.81
N LEU A 630 -12.10 -2.01 -19.84
CA LEU A 630 -10.81 -1.42 -19.56
C LEU A 630 -10.03 -2.27 -18.56
N LEU A 631 -10.68 -2.70 -17.47
CA LEU A 631 -10.13 -3.63 -16.49
C LEU A 631 -11.11 -4.79 -16.27
N ASP A 632 -10.57 -6.00 -16.22
CA ASP A 632 -11.30 -7.20 -15.81
C ASP A 632 -10.98 -7.49 -14.34
N GLY A 633 -11.98 -7.51 -13.49
CA GLY A 633 -11.86 -7.75 -12.05
C GLY A 633 -11.68 -9.23 -11.68
N THR A 634 -11.14 -10.03 -12.58
CA THR A 634 -10.77 -11.42 -12.29
C THR A 634 -9.42 -11.43 -11.56
N GLY A 635 -9.46 -11.48 -10.24
CA GLY A 635 -8.26 -11.54 -9.42
C GLY A 635 -7.47 -12.84 -9.57
N GLU A 636 -6.25 -12.85 -9.04
CA GLU A 636 -5.40 -14.01 -9.03
C GLU A 636 -6.00 -15.09 -8.12
N SER A 637 -5.86 -16.35 -8.54
CA SER A 637 -6.30 -17.50 -7.75
C SER A 637 -5.21 -18.56 -7.69
N ARG A 638 -4.90 -19.08 -6.49
CA ARG A 638 -3.87 -20.09 -6.28
C ARG A 638 -4.22 -21.05 -5.15
N THR A 639 -3.79 -22.30 -5.27
CA THR A 639 -3.93 -23.27 -4.18
C THR A 639 -2.84 -23.07 -3.14
N VAL A 640 -3.23 -22.78 -1.91
CA VAL A 640 -2.33 -22.60 -0.76
C VAL A 640 -2.29 -23.82 0.11
N LEU A 641 -3.45 -24.45 0.34
CA LEU A 641 -3.58 -25.67 1.15
C LEU A 641 -4.23 -26.80 0.36
N LYS A 642 -3.99 -28.01 0.76
CA LYS A 642 -4.81 -29.14 0.36
C LYS A 642 -6.24 -28.97 0.90
N GLU A 643 -7.21 -29.42 0.12
CA GLU A 643 -8.62 -29.38 0.53
C GLU A 643 -8.86 -30.11 1.87
N SER A 644 -8.16 -31.22 2.08
CA SER A 644 -8.21 -31.96 3.33
C SER A 644 -7.66 -31.15 4.50
N THR A 645 -6.58 -30.41 4.31
CA THR A 645 -6.00 -29.55 5.35
C THR A 645 -6.95 -28.44 5.73
N ALA A 646 -7.55 -27.77 4.73
CA ALA A 646 -8.54 -26.72 4.95
C ALA A 646 -9.76 -27.24 5.73
N ALA A 647 -10.25 -28.44 5.38
CA ALA A 647 -11.41 -29.04 6.03
C ALA A 647 -11.12 -29.47 7.50
N VAL A 648 -9.97 -30.05 7.80
CA VAL A 648 -9.63 -30.41 9.18
C VAL A 648 -9.36 -29.17 10.03
N LEU A 649 -8.74 -28.12 9.48
CA LEU A 649 -8.58 -26.84 10.15
C LEU A 649 -9.94 -26.19 10.46
N THR A 650 -10.88 -26.22 9.48
CA THR A 650 -12.24 -25.74 9.66
C THR A 650 -12.91 -26.44 10.84
N SER A 651 -12.82 -27.77 10.91
CA SER A 651 -13.37 -28.55 12.03
C SER A 651 -12.75 -28.16 13.39
N ALA A 652 -11.44 -27.90 13.46
CA ALA A 652 -10.81 -27.44 14.69
C ALA A 652 -11.20 -26.00 15.05
N MET A 653 -11.44 -25.15 14.04
CA MET A 653 -11.88 -23.77 14.26
C MET A 653 -13.39 -23.67 14.58
N GLU A 654 -14.22 -24.65 14.22
CA GLU A 654 -15.57 -24.79 14.76
C GLU A 654 -15.53 -25.01 16.29
N ASP A 655 -14.58 -25.79 16.78
CA ASP A 655 -14.41 -26.00 18.24
C ASP A 655 -14.04 -24.70 18.98
N VAL A 656 -13.32 -23.79 18.35
CA VAL A 656 -13.05 -22.45 18.91
C VAL A 656 -14.34 -21.71 19.21
N VAL A 657 -15.34 -21.82 18.32
CA VAL A 657 -16.63 -21.16 18.45
C VAL A 657 -17.61 -22.00 19.27
N ASN A 658 -17.56 -23.33 19.18
CA ASN A 658 -18.48 -24.22 19.88
C ASN A 658 -18.16 -24.36 21.36
N SER A 659 -16.88 -24.35 21.76
CA SER A 659 -16.48 -24.63 23.14
C SER A 659 -15.23 -23.83 23.60
N GLY A 660 -14.54 -23.14 22.68
CA GLY A 660 -13.27 -22.47 22.93
C GLY A 660 -13.38 -20.98 23.19
N THR A 661 -12.37 -20.24 22.69
CA THR A 661 -12.20 -18.82 22.95
C THR A 661 -13.17 -17.90 22.21
N GLY A 662 -13.89 -18.40 21.20
CA GLY A 662 -14.76 -17.64 20.32
C GLY A 662 -16.27 -17.90 20.52
N THR A 663 -16.70 -18.45 21.67
CA THR A 663 -18.08 -18.87 21.90
C THR A 663 -19.13 -17.76 21.76
N ALA A 664 -18.73 -16.51 21.90
CA ALA A 664 -19.59 -15.36 21.73
C ALA A 664 -19.95 -15.06 20.24
N CYS A 665 -19.25 -15.69 19.31
CA CYS A 665 -19.48 -15.48 17.86
C CYS A 665 -20.43 -16.52 17.23
N ARG A 666 -21.15 -17.30 18.04
CA ARG A 666 -22.13 -18.26 17.51
C ARG A 666 -23.30 -17.57 16.82
N ILE A 667 -23.70 -18.12 15.67
CA ILE A 667 -24.88 -17.70 14.93
C ILE A 667 -25.94 -18.80 15.06
N SER A 668 -27.19 -18.42 15.28
CA SER A 668 -28.28 -19.38 15.35
C SER A 668 -28.48 -20.05 13.98
N ASN A 669 -28.52 -21.38 13.99
CA ASN A 669 -28.76 -22.17 12.78
C ASN A 669 -27.72 -22.02 11.67
N MET A 670 -26.49 -21.63 12.01
CA MET A 670 -25.40 -21.56 11.04
C MET A 670 -24.08 -21.96 11.73
N PRO A 671 -23.31 -22.93 11.20
CA PRO A 671 -21.99 -23.25 11.74
C PRO A 671 -21.01 -22.11 11.48
N VAL A 672 -20.14 -21.89 12.44
CA VAL A 672 -19.11 -20.87 12.36
C VAL A 672 -17.78 -21.50 12.74
N ALA A 673 -16.78 -21.32 11.88
CA ALA A 673 -15.39 -21.60 12.19
C ALA A 673 -14.63 -20.28 12.30
N GLY A 674 -13.68 -20.17 13.22
CA GLY A 674 -12.95 -18.92 13.36
C GLY A 674 -11.84 -18.95 14.40
N LYS A 675 -11.13 -17.84 14.48
CA LYS A 675 -10.01 -17.69 15.42
C LYS A 675 -9.99 -16.30 16.05
N THR A 676 -9.73 -16.27 17.34
CA THR A 676 -9.55 -15.05 18.11
C THR A 676 -8.11 -14.57 18.02
N GLY A 677 -7.91 -13.27 17.87
CA GLY A 677 -6.65 -12.57 17.98
C GLY A 677 -6.67 -11.61 19.16
N THR A 678 -5.56 -11.55 19.87
CA THR A 678 -5.35 -10.58 20.95
C THR A 678 -3.85 -10.40 21.08
N THR A 679 -3.41 -9.16 21.05
CA THR A 679 -2.00 -8.80 21.25
C THR A 679 -1.70 -8.60 22.73
N SER A 680 -0.43 -8.45 23.06
CA SER A 680 -0.01 -8.09 24.41
C SER A 680 -0.70 -6.80 24.84
N ASP A 681 -1.07 -6.74 26.10
CA ASP A 681 -1.78 -5.60 26.69
C ASP A 681 -3.13 -5.25 26.02
N ASN A 682 -3.73 -6.22 25.29
CA ASN A 682 -5.04 -6.06 24.63
C ASN A 682 -5.13 -4.84 23.70
N LYS A 683 -4.06 -4.49 23.01
CA LYS A 683 -4.06 -3.30 22.13
C LYS A 683 -4.82 -3.55 20.83
N ASP A 684 -4.66 -4.74 20.25
CA ASP A 684 -5.37 -5.18 19.06
C ASP A 684 -6.22 -6.40 19.37
N LEU A 685 -7.48 -6.32 19.02
CA LEU A 685 -8.50 -7.31 19.30
C LEU A 685 -9.11 -7.78 17.99
N TRP A 686 -8.95 -9.08 17.67
CA TRP A 686 -9.42 -9.62 16.40
C TRP A 686 -10.40 -10.76 16.58
N PHE A 687 -11.30 -10.91 15.64
CA PHE A 687 -11.96 -12.16 15.34
C PHE A 687 -12.08 -12.33 13.82
N CYS A 688 -11.43 -13.35 13.30
CA CYS A 688 -11.55 -13.77 11.91
C CYS A 688 -12.35 -15.06 11.89
N GLY A 689 -13.53 -15.04 11.31
CA GLY A 689 -14.44 -16.18 11.26
C GLY A 689 -15.22 -16.25 9.97
N TYR A 690 -15.68 -17.44 9.65
CA TYR A 690 -16.43 -17.70 8.44
C TYR A 690 -17.55 -18.72 8.66
N THR A 691 -18.50 -18.68 7.76
CA THR A 691 -19.59 -19.66 7.61
C THR A 691 -19.42 -20.35 6.25
N PRO A 692 -20.26 -21.30 5.88
CA PRO A 692 -20.26 -21.84 4.52
C PRO A 692 -20.63 -20.84 3.40
N TYR A 693 -20.92 -19.58 3.75
CA TYR A 693 -21.30 -18.52 2.82
C TYR A 693 -20.26 -17.41 2.69
N TYR A 694 -19.84 -16.84 3.83
CA TYR A 694 -19.01 -15.64 3.85
C TYR A 694 -17.95 -15.69 4.93
N THR A 695 -16.81 -15.05 4.67
CA THR A 695 -15.76 -14.79 5.64
C THR A 695 -15.84 -13.34 6.11
N CYS A 696 -15.63 -13.14 7.41
CA CYS A 696 -15.62 -11.80 7.99
C CYS A 696 -14.46 -11.66 8.98
N ALA A 697 -13.67 -10.59 8.82
CA ALA A 697 -12.65 -10.18 9.76
C ALA A 697 -13.06 -8.88 10.45
N VAL A 698 -13.02 -8.89 11.79
CA VAL A 698 -13.25 -7.71 12.63
C VAL A 698 -12.01 -7.43 13.45
N TRP A 699 -11.53 -6.19 13.38
CA TRP A 699 -10.55 -5.63 14.28
C TRP A 699 -11.20 -4.61 15.21
N GLY A 700 -10.66 -4.47 16.43
CA GLY A 700 -11.01 -3.40 17.35
C GLY A 700 -9.83 -3.01 18.22
N GLY A 701 -9.70 -1.70 18.49
CA GLY A 701 -8.59 -1.15 19.25
C GLY A 701 -8.62 0.38 19.27
N TYR A 702 -7.63 0.98 19.91
CA TYR A 702 -7.44 2.43 19.89
C TYR A 702 -6.45 2.84 18.80
N ASP A 703 -6.67 4.00 18.22
CA ASP A 703 -5.79 4.53 17.17
C ASP A 703 -4.37 4.79 17.68
N ASP A 704 -4.23 5.25 18.90
CA ASP A 704 -2.97 5.52 19.58
C ASP A 704 -2.33 4.30 20.24
N ASN A 705 -2.85 3.10 19.97
CA ASN A 705 -2.34 1.85 20.54
C ASN A 705 -2.52 1.73 22.05
N LYS A 706 -3.48 2.44 22.64
CA LYS A 706 -3.86 2.30 24.05
C LYS A 706 -4.43 0.92 24.32
N GLU A 707 -4.30 0.44 25.55
CA GLU A 707 -4.86 -0.84 25.99
C GLU A 707 -6.39 -0.79 26.09
N CYS A 708 -7.07 -1.78 25.52
CA CYS A 708 -8.50 -2.02 25.69
C CYS A 708 -8.77 -2.75 27.02
N SER A 709 -8.68 -2.04 28.12
CA SER A 709 -8.71 -2.64 29.46
C SER A 709 -10.12 -2.95 29.98
N TYR A 710 -11.17 -2.28 29.50
CA TYR A 710 -12.52 -2.41 30.07
C TYR A 710 -13.31 -3.58 29.49
N ASP A 711 -13.29 -3.80 28.20
CA ASP A 711 -14.09 -4.81 27.53
C ASP A 711 -13.43 -5.28 26.23
N THR A 712 -12.75 -6.39 26.32
CA THR A 712 -12.11 -7.01 25.16
C THR A 712 -13.08 -7.82 24.30
N ASN A 713 -14.35 -7.97 24.73
CA ASN A 713 -15.30 -8.80 24.02
C ASN A 713 -16.13 -8.05 22.98
N PHE A 714 -15.98 -6.73 22.88
CA PHE A 714 -16.77 -5.94 21.93
C PHE A 714 -16.57 -6.39 20.47
N ARG A 715 -15.37 -6.85 20.09
CA ARG A 715 -15.10 -7.41 18.77
C ARG A 715 -15.97 -8.62 18.43
N PHE A 716 -16.29 -9.42 19.43
CA PHE A 716 -17.16 -10.61 19.25
C PHE A 716 -18.61 -10.19 19.08
N ARG A 717 -19.08 -9.21 19.88
CA ARG A 717 -20.44 -8.68 19.74
C ARG A 717 -20.63 -8.06 18.36
N LEU A 718 -19.66 -7.26 17.93
CA LEU A 718 -19.70 -6.61 16.62
C LEU A 718 -19.73 -7.65 15.49
N TRP A 719 -18.82 -8.62 15.51
CA TRP A 719 -18.81 -9.70 14.53
C TRP A 719 -20.14 -10.48 14.51
N GLN A 720 -20.59 -10.86 15.68
CA GLN A 720 -21.81 -11.68 15.87
C GLN A 720 -23.07 -10.93 15.42
N SER A 721 -23.19 -9.65 15.75
CA SER A 721 -24.28 -8.78 15.35
C SER A 721 -24.35 -8.64 13.83
N ILE A 722 -23.24 -8.30 13.20
CA ILE A 722 -23.13 -8.17 11.73
C ILE A 722 -23.49 -9.50 11.07
N MET A 723 -22.80 -10.57 11.42
CA MET A 723 -22.94 -11.85 10.70
C MET A 723 -24.27 -12.54 10.97
N SER A 724 -24.89 -12.32 12.12
CA SER A 724 -26.26 -12.80 12.35
C SER A 724 -27.28 -12.13 11.45
N ARG A 725 -27.12 -10.83 11.18
CA ARG A 725 -28.00 -10.09 10.28
C ARG A 725 -27.74 -10.46 8.83
N VAL A 726 -26.46 -10.58 8.44
CA VAL A 726 -26.06 -11.00 7.08
C VAL A 726 -26.63 -12.39 6.74
N HIS A 727 -26.71 -13.29 7.73
CA HIS A 727 -27.24 -14.64 7.54
C HIS A 727 -28.75 -14.76 7.78
N SER A 728 -29.43 -13.65 8.11
CA SER A 728 -30.87 -13.66 8.31
C SER A 728 -31.59 -14.03 7.01
N GLY A 729 -32.28 -15.16 7.04
CA GLY A 729 -33.03 -15.67 5.88
C GLY A 729 -32.21 -16.59 4.95
N LEU A 730 -30.92 -16.77 5.17
CA LEU A 730 -30.15 -17.78 4.46
C LEU A 730 -30.50 -19.18 4.96
N GLN A 731 -30.44 -20.15 4.06
CA GLN A 731 -30.66 -21.54 4.44
C GLN A 731 -29.49 -22.06 5.27
N THR A 732 -29.78 -22.82 6.31
CA THR A 732 -28.75 -23.53 7.06
C THR A 732 -27.94 -24.43 6.10
N LYS A 733 -26.64 -24.34 6.19
CA LYS A 733 -25.69 -25.09 5.37
C LYS A 733 -24.51 -25.48 6.23
N ASP A 734 -24.12 -26.74 6.20
CA ASP A 734 -22.95 -27.24 6.90
C ASP A 734 -21.68 -27.07 6.05
N PHE A 735 -20.51 -27.04 6.72
CA PHE A 735 -19.25 -27.07 6.02
C PHE A 735 -19.08 -28.39 5.25
N THR A 736 -18.54 -28.29 4.05
CA THR A 736 -18.32 -29.47 3.22
C THR A 736 -17.12 -30.27 3.74
N MET A 737 -17.35 -31.55 4.02
CA MET A 737 -16.27 -32.45 4.37
C MET A 737 -15.88 -33.25 3.13
N PRO A 738 -14.69 -33.05 2.54
CA PRO A 738 -14.28 -33.75 1.32
C PRO A 738 -13.98 -35.22 1.60
N SER A 739 -14.06 -36.06 0.57
CA SER A 739 -13.79 -37.50 0.67
C SER A 739 -12.32 -37.81 1.04
N THR A 740 -11.45 -36.84 0.92
CA THR A 740 -10.05 -36.87 1.33
C THR A 740 -9.88 -36.75 2.84
N VAL A 741 -10.93 -36.49 3.62
CA VAL A 741 -10.92 -36.47 5.08
C VAL A 741 -11.70 -37.63 5.63
N GLN A 742 -11.11 -38.35 6.56
CA GLN A 742 -11.74 -39.51 7.21
C GLN A 742 -11.50 -39.53 8.72
N GLN A 743 -12.48 -40.06 9.46
CA GLN A 743 -12.24 -40.40 10.86
C GLN A 743 -11.31 -41.61 10.92
N GLN A 744 -10.18 -41.45 11.56
CA GLN A 744 -9.19 -42.52 11.74
C GLN A 744 -8.88 -42.73 13.22
N SER A 745 -8.58 -44.01 13.51
CA SER A 745 -8.03 -44.35 14.83
C SER A 745 -6.58 -43.85 14.89
N VAL A 746 -6.25 -43.13 15.96
CA VAL A 746 -4.91 -42.60 16.23
C VAL A 746 -4.44 -43.01 17.62
N CYS A 747 -3.14 -43.06 17.83
CA CYS A 747 -2.58 -43.31 19.16
C CYS A 747 -2.87 -42.15 20.10
N SER A 748 -3.56 -42.37 21.21
CA SER A 748 -3.91 -41.29 22.13
C SER A 748 -2.72 -40.71 22.91
N VAL A 749 -1.54 -41.32 22.81
CA VAL A 749 -0.31 -40.88 23.48
C VAL A 749 0.54 -40.01 22.55
N THR A 750 0.56 -40.29 21.26
CA THR A 750 1.45 -39.59 20.30
C THR A 750 0.69 -38.82 19.22
N GLY A 751 -0.60 -39.12 19.02
CA GLY A 751 -1.40 -38.55 17.90
C GLY A 751 -1.07 -39.15 16.55
N LEU A 752 -0.16 -40.11 16.45
CA LEU A 752 0.22 -40.78 15.20
C LEU A 752 -0.75 -41.92 14.86
N LEU A 753 -0.69 -42.47 13.66
CA LEU A 753 -1.42 -43.72 13.35
C LEU A 753 -1.00 -44.83 14.32
N PRO A 754 -1.91 -45.64 14.85
CA PRO A 754 -1.58 -46.52 15.94
C PRO A 754 -0.68 -47.67 15.47
N GLY A 755 0.35 -47.95 16.26
CA GLY A 755 1.13 -49.18 16.22
C GLY A 755 0.48 -50.29 16.99
N SER A 756 1.18 -51.46 17.07
CA SER A 756 0.69 -52.58 17.86
C SER A 756 0.69 -52.23 19.34
N GLY A 757 -0.46 -52.35 20.02
CA GLY A 757 -0.59 -52.09 21.45
C GLY A 757 -0.77 -50.63 21.86
N CYS A 758 -0.91 -49.72 20.92
CA CYS A 758 -1.26 -48.33 21.23
C CYS A 758 -2.67 -48.23 21.83
N PRO A 759 -2.86 -47.45 22.89
CA PRO A 759 -4.20 -46.97 23.20
C PRO A 759 -4.65 -46.01 22.10
N THR A 760 -5.94 -46.04 21.73
CA THR A 760 -6.44 -45.30 20.59
C THR A 760 -7.59 -44.38 20.93
N THR A 761 -7.65 -43.29 20.18
CA THR A 761 -8.78 -42.38 20.02
C THR A 761 -9.07 -42.17 18.54
N THR A 762 -10.13 -41.46 18.22
CA THR A 762 -10.46 -41.12 16.82
C THR A 762 -10.27 -39.64 16.56
N GLU A 763 -9.76 -39.31 15.35
CA GLU A 763 -9.60 -37.93 14.88
C GLU A 763 -9.82 -37.84 13.37
N LEU A 764 -10.15 -36.64 12.87
CA LEU A 764 -10.22 -36.34 11.46
C LEU A 764 -8.81 -36.22 10.86
N ILE A 765 -8.52 -37.00 9.85
CA ILE A 765 -7.22 -37.04 9.18
C ILE A 765 -7.43 -36.90 7.67
N GLY A 766 -6.63 -36.06 7.04
CA GLY A 766 -6.51 -36.00 5.59
C GLY A 766 -5.78 -37.23 5.09
N VAL A 767 -6.40 -38.01 4.20
CA VAL A 767 -5.81 -39.25 3.68
C VAL A 767 -4.77 -38.99 2.57
N ASP A 768 -4.75 -37.80 2.02
CA ASP A 768 -3.79 -37.28 1.06
C ASP A 768 -2.55 -36.68 1.74
N VAL A 769 -2.53 -36.67 3.07
CA VAL A 769 -1.39 -36.23 3.87
C VAL A 769 -0.74 -37.45 4.53
N THR A 770 0.56 -37.60 4.35
CA THR A 770 1.28 -38.75 4.94
C THR A 770 1.45 -38.62 6.43
N THR A 771 0.67 -39.38 7.19
CA THR A 771 0.78 -39.42 8.65
C THR A 771 1.68 -40.57 9.11
N LYS A 772 2.64 -40.27 10.00
CA LYS A 772 3.55 -41.28 10.54
C LYS A 772 2.81 -42.25 11.46
N ARG A 773 3.39 -43.45 11.60
CA ARG A 773 2.86 -44.48 12.49
C ARG A 773 3.64 -44.50 13.82
N CYS A 774 2.94 -44.61 14.91
CA CYS A 774 3.52 -44.83 16.23
C CYS A 774 4.21 -46.22 16.33
N ASP A 775 5.37 -46.27 16.91
CA ASP A 775 6.12 -47.51 17.13
C ASP A 775 5.55 -48.40 18.25
N GLY A 776 4.56 -47.90 18.98
CA GLY A 776 3.93 -48.59 20.10
C GLY A 776 4.73 -48.54 21.42
N ASN A 777 5.92 -47.91 21.36
CA ASN A 777 6.75 -47.83 22.56
C ASN A 777 6.48 -46.54 23.34
N HIS A 778 5.57 -46.61 24.30
CA HIS A 778 5.18 -45.45 25.09
C HIS A 778 5.98 -45.25 26.40
N GLY A 779 7.11 -45.90 26.53
CA GLY A 779 8.05 -45.67 27.63
C GLY A 779 7.46 -45.76 29.04
N GLY A 780 6.52 -46.68 29.25
CA GLY A 780 5.97 -46.93 30.59
C GLY A 780 4.88 -45.93 31.05
N LEU A 781 4.35 -45.16 30.15
CA LEU A 781 3.15 -44.37 30.41
C LEU A 781 1.94 -45.30 30.36
N SER A 782 1.61 -45.99 31.45
CA SER A 782 0.33 -46.69 31.59
C SER A 782 -0.77 -45.63 31.64
N SER A 783 -1.86 -45.92 30.95
CA SER A 783 -3.08 -45.15 31.00
C SER A 783 -3.62 -45.19 32.41
N GLY A 784 -3.26 -44.21 33.19
CA GLY A 784 -3.93 -43.98 34.48
C GLY A 784 -5.25 -43.30 34.15
N THR A 785 -6.30 -44.08 34.12
CA THR A 785 -7.62 -43.54 34.36
C THR A 785 -7.70 -43.29 35.86
N ASP A 786 -7.28 -42.11 36.26
CA ASP A 786 -7.61 -41.65 37.59
C ASP A 786 -9.09 -41.33 37.64
N THR A 787 -9.86 -42.36 37.94
CA THR A 787 -11.20 -42.17 38.49
C THR A 787 -10.94 -41.80 39.94
N GLU A 788 -10.85 -40.56 40.23
CA GLU A 788 -11.04 -40.11 41.60
C GLU A 788 -12.49 -40.36 41.99
N THR A 789 -12.68 -41.40 42.77
CA THR A 789 -13.90 -41.57 43.50
C THR A 789 -13.84 -40.59 44.67
N ASP A 790 -14.56 -39.54 44.52
CA ASP A 790 -14.87 -38.63 45.59
C ASP A 790 -15.67 -39.38 46.67
N SER A 791 -15.08 -39.68 47.77
CA SER A 791 -15.80 -40.04 48.96
C SER A 791 -15.95 -38.79 49.82
N GLY A 792 -17.12 -38.22 49.75
CA GLY A 792 -17.42 -37.01 50.45
C GLY A 792 -17.38 -37.14 51.97
N THR A 793 -17.02 -36.07 52.54
CA THR A 793 -17.43 -35.71 53.90
C THR A 793 -17.74 -34.23 53.89
N THR A 794 -19.00 -33.98 54.04
CA THR A 794 -19.53 -32.66 54.27
C THR A 794 -19.09 -32.10 55.59
N THR A 795 -18.53 -30.89 55.58
CA THR A 795 -18.78 -29.95 56.67
C THR A 795 -18.91 -28.57 56.07
N ASP A 796 -20.11 -28.10 56.23
CA ASP A 796 -20.55 -26.77 56.03
C ASP A 796 -19.81 -25.81 56.97
N ASP A 797 -19.30 -24.74 56.47
CA ASP A 797 -19.43 -23.47 57.17
C ASP A 797 -19.22 -22.29 56.20
N GLY A 798 -20.22 -21.46 56.18
CA GLY A 798 -20.20 -20.26 55.38
C GLY A 798 -19.42 -19.14 56.02
N SER A 799 -18.92 -18.28 55.24
CA SER A 799 -18.87 -16.83 55.49
C SER A 799 -18.32 -16.08 54.31
N THR A 800 -19.14 -15.36 53.74
CA THR A 800 -19.02 -13.95 53.32
C THR A 800 -17.65 -13.29 53.35
N ASP A 801 -17.48 -12.57 52.31
CA ASP A 801 -16.87 -11.25 52.20
C ASP A 801 -15.40 -11.09 51.94
N ALA A 802 -15.33 -10.26 50.98
CA ALA A 802 -14.48 -9.11 50.90
C ALA A 802 -13.19 -9.24 50.12
N ASN A 803 -13.37 -8.84 48.99
CA ASN A 803 -12.51 -7.84 48.40
C ASN A 803 -11.60 -7.15 49.38
N THR A 804 -10.35 -7.33 49.25
CA THR A 804 -9.37 -6.34 49.61
C THR A 804 -8.17 -6.43 48.68
N GLY A 805 -8.05 -5.45 47.93
CA GLY A 805 -6.86 -4.70 47.73
C GLY A 805 -5.54 -5.41 47.69
N ASN A 806 -5.09 -5.62 46.54
CA ASN A 806 -3.69 -5.84 46.41
C ASN A 806 -2.95 -4.57 46.53
N THR A 807 -2.22 -4.48 47.54
CA THR A 807 -1.23 -3.45 47.64
C THR A 807 0.11 -4.12 47.60
N GLY A 808 0.90 -3.68 46.69
CA GLY A 808 2.30 -3.84 46.89
C GLY A 808 2.97 -4.82 46.03
N ASN A 809 3.26 -4.32 44.96
CA ASN A 809 4.46 -4.82 44.41
C ASN A 809 5.44 -3.73 44.31
N THR A 810 6.33 -3.85 45.20
CA THR A 810 7.48 -2.98 45.07
C THR A 810 8.63 -3.78 44.58
N GLY A 811 9.18 -3.29 43.58
CA GLY A 811 10.52 -3.67 43.35
C GLY A 811 10.73 -4.77 42.39
N ASN A 812 10.60 -4.42 41.25
CA ASN A 812 11.47 -5.07 40.39
C ASN A 812 12.20 -4.06 39.60
N THR A 813 13.38 -4.02 40.01
CA THR A 813 14.26 -3.26 39.20
C THR A 813 15.02 -4.19 38.39
N GLY A 814 14.93 -4.05 37.23
CA GLY A 814 15.92 -4.68 36.56
C GLY A 814 15.58 -5.64 35.60
N ASN A 815 14.87 -5.38 34.98
CA ASN A 815 14.91 -6.01 33.84
C ASN A 815 14.84 -5.31 32.72
N THR A 816 15.47 -5.60 32.14
CA THR A 816 15.75 -5.24 31.05
C THR A 816 15.61 -5.94 29.92
N GLY A 817 15.06 -6.50 29.73
CA GLY A 817 15.33 -7.00 28.61
C GLY A 817 14.48 -7.65 27.91
N ASP A 818 13.56 -7.26 27.96
CA ASP A 818 12.75 -7.85 27.04
C ASP A 818 12.48 -7.09 25.92
N THR A 819 12.66 -7.67 25.01
CA THR A 819 12.33 -7.11 23.90
C THR A 819 11.63 -7.96 23.03
N GLY A 820 11.32 -8.93 23.58
CA GLY A 820 10.92 -9.83 22.70
C GLY A 820 9.79 -9.51 21.89
N ASN A 821 9.15 -8.88 22.00
CA ASN A 821 8.17 -8.69 21.15
C ASN A 821 7.93 -7.40 20.92
N THR A 822 8.53 -7.10 20.30
CA THR A 822 8.27 -5.94 20.16
C THR A 822 7.85 -5.53 18.99
N GLY A 823 7.88 -6.33 18.28
CA GLY A 823 7.53 -5.94 17.10
C GLY A 823 6.61 -4.96 16.84
N GLY A 824 6.48 -4.59 17.62
CA GLY A 824 5.73 -3.65 17.41
C GLY A 824 5.77 -2.67 16.74
N GLY A 825 6.45 -2.79 16.24
CA GLY A 825 6.44 -1.85 15.52
C GLY A 825 5.49 -1.06 15.09
N ASN A 826 4.50 -1.39 15.34
CA ASN A 826 3.67 -0.60 14.77
C ASN A 826 3.54 0.67 15.24
N THR A 827 3.92 1.26 14.55
CA THR A 827 3.88 2.46 14.84
C THR A 827 3.07 3.19 14.05
N GLY A 828 2.86 2.55 13.22
CA GLY A 828 2.23 3.25 12.32
C GLY A 828 1.11 3.95 12.72
N GLY A 829 0.70 3.49 13.62
CA GLY A 829 -0.45 4.15 13.89
C GLY A 829 -0.41 5.56 13.92
N GLY A 830 0.66 5.95 14.01
CA GLY A 830 0.66 7.30 14.13
C GLY A 830 0.11 8.06 13.09
N ASN A 831 -0.15 7.43 12.24
CA ASN A 831 -0.48 8.26 11.36
C ASN A 831 -1.76 8.61 11.24
N THR A 832 -1.98 9.45 11.25
CA THR A 832 -2.99 10.07 11.09
C THR A 832 -3.35 10.65 9.93
N GLY A 833 -3.21 10.57 9.34
CA GLY A 833 -3.50 11.22 8.52
C GLY A 833 -3.75 11.43 7.44
N GLY A 834 -4.08 11.22 7.32
CA GLY A 834 -4.30 11.46 6.38
C GLY A 834 -3.98 11.29 5.17
N GLY A 835 -3.99 10.91 5.01
CA GLY A 835 -3.72 10.85 4.09
C GLY A 835 -3.09 10.38 3.19
N GLY A 836 -3.18 10.21 3.07
CA GLY A 836 -2.72 9.85 2.17
C GLY A 836 -2.03 8.95 1.56
N ASN A 837 -1.76 8.99 1.42
CA ASN A 837 -1.17 8.49 0.80
C ASN A 837 -0.29 7.86 0.65
N THR A 838 -0.24 7.40 0.42
CA THR A 838 0.41 6.97 0.24
C THR A 838 1.21 6.15 -0.29
N GLY A 839 0.67 5.78 -0.88
CA GLY A 839 1.15 4.85 -1.47
C GLY A 839 2.32 4.82 -1.91
N GLY A 840 2.45 5.76 -2.01
CA GLY A 840 3.59 5.82 -2.49
C GLY A 840 4.52 4.93 -2.23
N GLY A 841 4.18 4.51 -1.46
CA GLY A 841 5.10 3.70 -1.21
C GLY A 841 5.77 3.12 -2.22
N GLY A 842 5.24 3.05 -2.95
CA GLY A 842 5.89 2.40 -3.82
C GLY A 842 7.18 2.80 -4.16
N GLU A 843 7.42 3.42 -4.11
CA GLU A 843 8.42 3.66 -4.57
C GLU A 843 9.49 3.29 -4.22
N THR A 844 9.60 3.06 -3.83
CA THR A 844 10.65 2.68 -3.65
C THR A 844 11.41 2.47 -4.54
N GLY A 845 11.21 2.38 -4.77
CA GLY A 845 11.86 2.16 -5.32
C GLY A 845 12.77 2.71 -5.69
N GLY A 846 12.75 3.01 -5.78
CA GLY A 846 13.39 3.40 -6.14
C GLY A 846 14.42 3.66 -5.92
N GLY A 847 14.41 3.64 -5.51
CA GLY A 847 15.08 3.96 -5.36
C GLY A 847 16.07 3.93 -5.37
N GLY A 848 16.15 3.80 -5.29
CA GLY A 848 16.93 3.88 -5.30
C GLY A 848 17.88 4.17 -5.67
N GLU A 849 17.84 4.47 -5.88
CA GLU A 849 18.61 4.88 -6.24
C GLU A 849 19.51 5.23 -5.85
N THR A 850 19.50 5.12 -5.30
CA THR A 850 20.21 5.57 -4.89
C THR A 850 21.13 6.05 -5.18
N GLY A 851 21.03 6.16 -5.50
CA GLY A 851 21.62 6.71 -5.84
C GLY A 851 22.56 7.20 -5.87
N GLY A 852 22.67 7.33 -5.83
CA GLY A 852 23.35 7.79 -5.86
C GLY A 852 24.30 7.89 -5.75
N GLY A 853 24.45 7.86 -5.61
CA GLY A 853 25.08 8.09 -5.50
C GLY A 853 25.98 7.70 -5.42
N GLY A 854 25.99 7.51 -5.40
CA GLY A 854 26.55 7.40 -5.33
C GLY A 854 27.21 6.75 -5.41
N GLU A 855 27.12 6.69 -5.53
CA GLU A 855 27.43 6.33 -5.52
C GLU A 855 27.89 5.54 -5.04
N THR A 856 27.85 5.56 -4.69
CA THR A 856 28.04 4.91 -4.31
C THR A 856 27.98 4.15 -4.57
N GLY A 857 27.55 3.91 -4.73
CA GLY A 857 27.28 3.48 -5.02
C GLY A 857 27.01 2.72 -5.18
N GLY A 858 26.71 2.43 -5.20
CA GLY A 858 26.16 2.12 -5.35
C GLY A 858 25.58 1.56 -5.44
N GLY A 859 25.15 1.47 -5.37
CA GLY A 859 24.30 1.42 -5.47
C GLY A 859 23.59 1.09 -5.57
N GLY A 860 23.14 1.00 -5.52
CA GLY A 860 22.16 1.02 -5.56
C GLY A 860 21.46 1.04 -5.77
N GLU A 861 20.98 0.96 -5.99
CA GLU A 861 20.04 1.13 -6.24
C GLU A 861 19.35 0.47 -5.96
N THR A 862 19.06 0.37 -5.62
CA THR A 862 18.29 -0.14 -5.31
C THR A 862 17.52 -0.01 -5.76
N GLY A 863 17.07 -0.11 -5.90
CA GLY A 863 16.28 -0.04 -6.30
C GLY A 863 16.08 0.37 -6.75
N GLY A 864 15.98 0.53 -6.56
CA GLY A 864 15.65 0.99 -6.91
C GLY A 864 15.88 1.42 -7.13
N GLY A 865 15.83 1.56 -6.72
CA GLY A 865 15.88 2.09 -6.87
C GLY A 865 16.33 2.54 -7.13
N GLY A 866 16.39 2.80 -6.89
CA GLY A 866 16.66 3.35 -7.08
C GLY A 866 17.28 3.66 -7.57
N GLU A 867 17.24 3.92 -7.76
CA GLU A 867 17.64 4.31 -8.17
C GLU A 867 18.24 4.59 -7.96
N THR A 868 18.32 4.45 -7.50
CA THR A 868 18.75 4.79 -7.16
C THR A 868 19.61 5.27 -7.50
N GLY A 869 19.38 5.52 -7.44
CA GLY A 869 19.81 6.10 -7.82
C GLY A 869 20.75 6.24 -8.02
N GLY A 870 20.95 6.43 -7.88
CA GLY A 870 21.65 6.79 -7.98
C GLY A 870 22.48 6.55 -7.94
N GLY A 871 22.51 6.55 -7.73
CA GLY A 871 23.17 6.63 -7.65
C GLY A 871 23.97 6.17 -7.52
N GLY A 872 24.02 6.12 -7.39
CA GLY A 872 24.56 6.08 -7.21
C GLY A 872 25.25 5.52 -7.08
N GLU A 873 25.06 5.34 -7.02
CA GLU A 873 25.40 5.10 -6.98
C GLU A 873 25.63 4.37 -6.60
N THR A 874 25.35 4.17 -6.29
CA THR A 874 25.44 3.69 -6.05
C THR A 874 25.91 3.00 -6.25
N GLY A 875 25.84 2.96 -5.92
CA GLY A 875 26.11 2.61 -6.15
C GLY A 875 26.76 1.87 -6.35
N GLY A 876 26.67 1.61 -6.14
CA GLY A 876 27.08 1.28 -6.36
C GLY A 876 27.79 0.79 -6.56
N GLY A 877 27.63 0.77 -6.40
CA GLY A 877 28.12 0.69 -6.56
C GLY A 877 28.96 0.52 -6.74
N ASP A 878 28.79 0.82 -6.72
CA ASP A 878 29.45 1.02 -6.85
C ASP A 878 30.20 0.77 -6.45
N THR A 879 30.12 0.72 -6.19
CA THR A 879 30.63 0.77 -5.84
C THR A 879 31.16 0.70 -5.78
N GLY A 880 30.65 0.77 -5.66
CA GLY A 880 30.85 1.00 -5.60
C GLY A 880 31.29 0.90 -5.52
N GLY A 881 30.98 0.90 -5.49
CA GLY A 881 31.12 1.19 -5.39
C GLY A 881 31.71 1.20 -5.15
N THR A 882 31.47 1.21 -5.03
CA THR A 882 31.67 1.50 -4.83
C THR A 882 31.86 1.81 -4.62
N GLY A 883 31.13 1.91 -4.44
CA GLY A 883 30.71 2.46 -4.39
C GLY A 883 30.73 2.49 -4.35
#